data_3e09fdc09a19f780196d7907f0dbca4a
#
_entry.id   3e09fdc09a19f780196d7907f0dbca4a
#
_cell.length_a   1.000
_cell.length_b   1.000
_cell.length_c   1.000
_cell.angle_alpha   90.00
_cell.angle_beta   90.00
_cell.angle_gamma   90.00
#
_symmetry.space_group_name_H-M   'P 1'
#
loop_
_entity.id
_entity.type
_entity.pdbx_description
1 polymer ?
#
loop_
_entity_poly.entity_id
_entity_poly.type
_entity_poly.pdbx_seq_one_letter_code
_entity_poly.pdbx_strand_id
1 'polypeptide(L)'
;MNSLHLCFKTVLLLAVTVSGSLSADLRLTENGKTSYKIFLKKNPSDNLKYAAHELKIHLEEASGTTFQILHQTPAHNTPHILLTEKDPKLETGEFTIRTQGKNLLLSGGGESGIHHAVHDFLEKDCGYIWYDVRGGKKVPDLKNFTLKNLSRKKKFSAVYRAISPDYFFHRPEAHYFLYRHGLNTKTRMNPLPGMKQKKLKIAVGVNDVRRASPASHTFFDYIPDKEGKSRISFLKKKGYFKEHPEYFTMNKQGKRVVLQLCFSNKALRDEFTKNICEHIRRTPKMNIFSVTAYDFPGKICHCKPCQAAVRKYKTNGAPVFLYVKELAQKLEKEFPHVMLWTYAYRKEQTEFPPVGLKLPDNVIIDFCPIDDDMSKPLDAPVNTETLRNLKNWKKVCKNIWIGYYVSPYAFSHMAVPPFGNVYRIIRDFALCRKAGVTGFGIDHAPGNPTMGGFIELQTYLMARLLRDPDLDAEFLIKDFMEFEYGKAAGLMKRYLDEVEKTCAKTNSFISWSSKPGAFAGFYPGKDVVRHLGYFDEMERLTRGNPTQNFAVRRVRFPLDLMALSFFRRIKKEVPSWKTDAKTLGEKILKTYREAAHAFYTVSEPQIRNWQQRHLTGMENLVRNLVIQMSSEARALPKDLFGKTDPALIYEFYPIARAKTRQEPDPEAAWGYTMVNDDKIQGFPIQVLQYEPVKNIWKIFSKIDKAKEGMEGKYAFYFAGTTQISPNYNLRFHFPNYKYLFMINPGEVWLPGMDDTVYIYISLKFTGPRYYKGSTLKDSVSCDRIVIVRKTNR
;
A
#
# COMPACT_ATOMS: atom_id res chain seq x y z
N MET A 1 37.63 -47.19 -61.80
CA MET A 1 37.51 -46.79 -63.22
C MET A 1 36.24 -45.93 -63.29
N ASN A 2 36.42 -44.68 -63.77
CA ASN A 2 35.51 -43.81 -64.44
C ASN A 2 34.43 -43.16 -63.53
N SER A 3 34.18 -41.90 -63.56
CA SER A 3 34.92 -40.66 -64.08
C SER A 3 33.96 -39.49 -63.55
N LEU A 4 34.63 -38.47 -63.02
CA LEU A 4 33.94 -37.20 -62.60
C LEU A 4 33.38 -36.51 -63.81
N HIS A 5 32.20 -36.01 -63.74
CA HIS A 5 31.73 -34.86 -64.52
C HIS A 5 31.43 -33.69 -63.61
N LEU A 6 32.26 -32.71 -63.68
CA LEU A 6 32.19 -31.41 -63.00
C LEU A 6 31.28 -30.51 -63.85
N CYS A 7 30.10 -30.13 -63.32
CA CYS A 7 29.28 -29.06 -63.88
C CYS A 7 29.47 -27.79 -63.08
N PHE A 8 30.27 -26.84 -63.56
CA PHE A 8 30.35 -25.49 -63.11
C PHE A 8 29.02 -24.74 -63.44
N LYS A 9 28.23 -24.45 -62.45
CA LYS A 9 27.17 -23.42 -62.57
C LYS A 9 27.74 -22.14 -61.99
N THR A 10 28.02 -21.20 -62.86
CA THR A 10 28.33 -19.80 -62.50
C THR A 10 27.11 -19.18 -61.85
N VAL A 11 27.18 -18.96 -60.50
CA VAL A 11 26.22 -18.20 -59.77
C VAL A 11 26.68 -16.75 -59.82
N LEU A 12 25.97 -15.94 -60.57
CA LEU A 12 26.13 -14.49 -60.61
C LEU A 12 25.60 -13.92 -59.25
N LEU A 13 26.52 -13.61 -58.32
CA LEU A 13 26.18 -12.91 -57.11
C LEU A 13 25.86 -11.44 -57.48
N LEU A 14 24.58 -11.10 -57.60
CA LEU A 14 24.17 -9.71 -57.55
C LEU A 14 24.40 -9.24 -56.11
N ALA A 15 25.50 -8.55 -55.85
CA ALA A 15 25.70 -7.77 -54.63
C ALA A 15 24.70 -6.59 -54.66
N VAL A 16 23.54 -6.79 -54.09
CA VAL A 16 22.69 -5.67 -53.70
C VAL A 16 23.39 -4.96 -52.55
N THR A 17 24.16 -3.95 -52.92
CA THR A 17 24.66 -2.97 -51.97
C THR A 17 23.47 -2.26 -51.40
N VAL A 18 22.92 -2.78 -50.29
CA VAL A 18 22.09 -1.98 -49.41
C VAL A 18 23.01 -0.92 -48.83
N SER A 19 23.10 0.22 -49.51
CA SER A 19 23.69 1.42 -48.95
C SER A 19 22.81 1.83 -47.76
N GLY A 20 22.96 1.16 -46.61
CA GLY A 20 22.53 1.68 -45.32
C GLY A 20 23.31 2.97 -45.10
N SER A 21 22.70 4.10 -45.42
CA SER A 21 23.18 5.41 -44.99
C SER A 21 23.38 5.29 -43.48
N LEU A 22 24.59 5.22 -43.00
CA LEU A 22 24.94 5.44 -41.61
C LEU A 22 24.33 6.80 -41.25
N SER A 23 23.21 6.79 -40.49
CA SER A 23 22.59 8.00 -40.04
C SER A 23 23.62 8.73 -39.16
N ALA A 24 24.00 9.92 -39.57
CA ALA A 24 24.90 10.75 -38.79
C ALA A 24 24.32 11.04 -37.42
N ASP A 25 25.19 11.15 -36.42
CA ASP A 25 24.79 11.58 -35.07
C ASP A 25 24.03 12.91 -35.16
N LEU A 26 22.98 13.09 -34.38
CA LEU A 26 22.17 14.31 -34.36
C LEU A 26 22.66 15.25 -33.26
N ARG A 27 23.23 16.40 -33.66
CA ARG A 27 23.59 17.44 -32.71
C ARG A 27 22.34 18.28 -32.39
N LEU A 28 21.62 17.90 -31.35
CA LEU A 28 20.39 18.55 -30.94
C LEU A 28 20.61 19.94 -30.33
N THR A 29 21.72 20.12 -29.61
CA THR A 29 22.14 21.40 -29.06
C THR A 29 23.66 21.56 -29.15
N GLU A 30 24.10 22.80 -29.32
CA GLU A 30 25.50 23.21 -29.37
C GLU A 30 25.68 24.57 -28.70
N ASN A 31 26.53 24.64 -27.66
CA ASN A 31 26.78 25.84 -26.89
C ASN A 31 25.50 26.56 -26.42
N GLY A 32 24.52 25.76 -25.93
CA GLY A 32 23.24 26.27 -25.50
C GLY A 32 22.34 26.82 -26.61
N LYS A 33 22.57 26.45 -27.88
CA LYS A 33 21.73 26.85 -29.03
C LYS A 33 21.18 25.62 -29.75
N THR A 34 20.03 25.72 -30.39
CA THR A 34 19.42 24.65 -31.20
C THR A 34 18.80 25.17 -32.48
N SER A 35 18.93 24.40 -33.57
CA SER A 35 18.16 24.59 -34.80
C SER A 35 16.90 23.70 -34.83
N TYR A 36 16.77 22.76 -33.87
CA TYR A 36 15.65 21.83 -33.83
C TYR A 36 14.38 22.48 -33.30
N LYS A 37 13.29 22.13 -33.96
CA LYS A 37 11.92 22.46 -33.51
C LYS A 37 11.13 21.19 -33.33
N ILE A 38 10.14 21.23 -32.43
CA ILE A 38 9.22 20.11 -32.15
C ILE A 38 7.99 20.26 -33.04
N PHE A 39 7.72 19.27 -33.87
CA PHE A 39 6.59 19.27 -34.80
C PHE A 39 5.50 18.31 -34.37
N LEU A 40 4.26 18.78 -34.49
CA LEU A 40 3.04 18.03 -34.28
C LEU A 40 2.16 18.12 -35.51
N LYS A 41 1.26 17.14 -35.72
CA LYS A 41 0.22 17.26 -36.78
C LYS A 41 -0.60 18.57 -36.62
N LYS A 42 -1.27 19.02 -37.68
CA LYS A 42 -2.02 20.28 -37.72
C LYS A 42 -3.04 20.44 -36.59
N ASN A 43 -3.80 19.38 -36.23
CA ASN A 43 -4.78 19.40 -35.17
C ASN A 43 -4.40 18.33 -34.10
N PRO A 44 -3.42 18.59 -33.25
CA PRO A 44 -2.98 17.62 -32.24
C PRO A 44 -4.01 17.49 -31.10
N SER A 45 -4.13 16.29 -30.57
CA SER A 45 -4.90 16.07 -29.35
C SER A 45 -4.27 16.77 -28.15
N ASP A 46 -5.02 16.93 -27.07
CA ASP A 46 -4.45 17.47 -25.83
C ASP A 46 -3.36 16.57 -25.25
N ASN A 47 -3.45 15.24 -25.44
CA ASN A 47 -2.40 14.30 -25.06
C ASN A 47 -1.09 14.57 -25.82
N LEU A 48 -1.17 14.76 -27.13
CA LEU A 48 0.01 15.02 -27.95
C LEU A 48 0.64 16.39 -27.62
N LYS A 49 -0.19 17.43 -27.40
CA LYS A 49 0.27 18.74 -26.94
C LYS A 49 1.00 18.64 -25.60
N TYR A 50 0.44 17.85 -24.66
CA TYR A 50 1.03 17.65 -23.34
C TYR A 50 2.39 16.94 -23.43
N ALA A 51 2.47 15.84 -24.21
CA ALA A 51 3.73 15.11 -24.42
C ALA A 51 4.81 16.01 -25.04
N ALA A 52 4.44 16.83 -26.04
CA ALA A 52 5.37 17.78 -26.66
C ALA A 52 5.83 18.87 -25.68
N HIS A 53 4.93 19.35 -24.84
CA HIS A 53 5.28 20.37 -23.84
C HIS A 53 6.17 19.80 -22.73
N GLU A 54 5.92 18.55 -22.30
CA GLU A 54 6.80 17.83 -21.37
C GLU A 54 8.20 17.67 -21.94
N LEU A 55 8.33 17.25 -23.21
CA LEU A 55 9.62 17.18 -23.89
C LEU A 55 10.31 18.55 -23.96
N LYS A 56 9.56 19.59 -24.35
CA LYS A 56 10.06 20.95 -24.46
C LYS A 56 10.66 21.46 -23.16
N ILE A 57 9.89 21.45 -22.06
CA ILE A 57 10.33 22.03 -20.79
C ILE A 57 11.59 21.35 -20.23
N HIS A 58 11.73 20.03 -20.44
CA HIS A 58 12.92 19.30 -19.99
C HIS A 58 14.15 19.56 -20.88
N LEU A 59 13.97 19.61 -22.20
CA LEU A 59 15.08 19.98 -23.07
C LEU A 59 15.55 21.43 -22.83
N GLU A 60 14.62 22.36 -22.60
CA GLU A 60 14.93 23.76 -22.27
C GLU A 60 15.64 23.89 -20.91
N GLU A 61 15.16 23.18 -19.89
CA GLU A 61 15.77 23.16 -18.55
C GLU A 61 17.22 22.67 -18.59
N ALA A 62 17.47 21.58 -19.35
CA ALA A 62 18.78 20.98 -19.42
C ALA A 62 19.78 21.67 -20.35
N SER A 63 19.30 22.33 -21.40
CA SER A 63 20.16 22.95 -22.41
C SER A 63 20.32 24.48 -22.27
N GLY A 64 19.36 25.12 -21.57
CA GLY A 64 19.28 26.56 -21.46
C GLY A 64 18.78 27.27 -22.74
N THR A 65 18.31 26.50 -23.75
CA THR A 65 17.82 27.05 -25.02
C THR A 65 16.34 26.77 -25.23
N THR A 66 15.67 27.58 -26.07
CA THR A 66 14.23 27.45 -26.32
C THR A 66 13.94 26.55 -27.50
N PHE A 67 13.01 25.60 -27.31
CA PHE A 67 12.46 24.71 -28.34
C PHE A 67 11.06 25.19 -28.75
N GLN A 68 10.89 25.54 -30.03
CA GLN A 68 9.58 25.93 -30.57
C GLN A 68 8.73 24.69 -30.85
N ILE A 69 7.44 24.72 -30.49
CA ILE A 69 6.45 23.71 -30.91
C ILE A 69 5.65 24.26 -32.09
N LEU A 70 5.63 23.53 -33.21
CA LEU A 70 4.92 23.88 -34.43
C LEU A 70 3.84 22.86 -34.75
N HIS A 71 2.65 23.33 -35.14
CA HIS A 71 1.48 22.50 -35.48
C HIS A 71 1.32 22.38 -36.99
N GLN A 72 2.33 21.83 -37.67
CA GLN A 72 2.38 21.66 -39.10
C GLN A 72 3.32 20.51 -39.49
N THR A 73 3.27 20.10 -40.74
CA THR A 73 4.26 19.19 -41.32
C THR A 73 5.61 19.89 -41.45
N PRO A 74 6.74 19.27 -41.03
CA PRO A 74 8.05 19.84 -41.25
C PRO A 74 8.34 20.01 -42.75
N ALA A 75 9.01 21.08 -43.13
CA ALA A 75 9.51 21.23 -44.50
C ALA A 75 10.60 20.19 -44.79
N HIS A 76 10.72 19.82 -46.05
CA HIS A 76 11.72 18.86 -46.51
C HIS A 76 13.14 19.34 -46.11
N ASN A 77 13.99 18.46 -45.62
CA ASN A 77 15.37 18.72 -45.15
C ASN A 77 15.54 19.66 -43.94
N THR A 78 14.46 20.04 -43.25
CA THR A 78 14.58 20.79 -41.99
C THR A 78 14.85 19.82 -40.82
N PRO A 79 15.93 20.00 -40.05
CA PRO A 79 16.17 19.20 -38.83
C PRO A 79 15.03 19.39 -37.83
N HIS A 80 14.43 18.29 -37.36
CA HIS A 80 13.27 18.37 -36.48
C HIS A 80 13.12 17.18 -35.52
N ILE A 81 12.33 17.42 -34.48
CA ILE A 81 11.81 16.41 -33.60
C ILE A 81 10.31 16.24 -33.93
N LEU A 82 9.90 15.09 -34.39
CA LEU A 82 8.50 14.79 -34.74
C LEU A 82 7.86 13.86 -33.72
N LEU A 83 6.72 14.27 -33.15
CA LEU A 83 5.92 13.45 -32.27
C LEU A 83 4.66 12.96 -32.98
N THR A 84 4.41 11.65 -32.92
CA THR A 84 3.24 10.98 -33.52
C THR A 84 2.51 10.16 -32.45
N GLU A 85 1.22 10.47 -32.26
CA GLU A 85 0.33 9.66 -31.41
C GLU A 85 -0.53 8.72 -32.23
N LYS A 86 -1.03 7.62 -31.61
CA LYS A 86 -1.96 6.66 -32.21
C LYS A 86 -1.43 6.10 -33.54
N ASP A 87 -0.12 5.84 -33.59
CA ASP A 87 0.50 5.18 -34.74
C ASP A 87 -0.15 3.81 -34.95
N PRO A 88 -0.80 3.54 -36.11
CA PRO A 88 -1.52 2.30 -36.34
C PRO A 88 -0.61 1.06 -36.47
N LYS A 89 0.70 1.26 -36.61
CA LYS A 89 1.71 0.20 -36.67
C LYS A 89 2.16 -0.25 -35.27
N LEU A 90 1.69 0.40 -34.22
CA LEU A 90 2.07 0.17 -32.85
C LEU A 90 0.85 -0.29 -32.03
N GLU A 91 1.06 -1.26 -31.17
CA GLU A 91 0.05 -1.64 -30.18
C GLU A 91 -0.17 -0.52 -29.17
N THR A 92 -1.31 -0.54 -28.49
CA THR A 92 -1.58 0.41 -27.41
C THR A 92 -0.50 0.36 -26.32
N GLY A 93 0.08 1.52 -26.00
CA GLY A 93 1.19 1.66 -25.04
C GLY A 93 2.58 1.31 -25.57
N GLU A 94 2.65 0.75 -26.79
CA GLU A 94 3.92 0.52 -27.49
C GLU A 94 4.45 1.85 -28.07
N PHE A 95 5.76 1.98 -28.17
CA PHE A 95 6.37 3.18 -28.73
C PHE A 95 7.65 2.88 -29.50
N THR A 96 8.02 3.80 -30.37
CA THR A 96 9.30 3.83 -31.08
C THR A 96 9.99 5.17 -30.91
N ILE A 97 11.32 5.11 -30.79
CA ILE A 97 12.22 6.26 -30.80
C ILE A 97 13.29 5.95 -31.81
N ARG A 98 13.42 6.79 -32.84
CA ARG A 98 14.39 6.55 -33.91
C ARG A 98 14.96 7.83 -34.48
N THR A 99 16.19 7.79 -34.90
CA THR A 99 16.79 8.80 -35.77
C THR A 99 16.57 8.44 -37.23
N GLN A 100 16.32 9.42 -38.08
CA GLN A 100 16.20 9.25 -39.53
C GLN A 100 16.77 10.47 -40.27
N GLY A 101 17.92 10.29 -40.90
CA GLY A 101 18.68 11.44 -41.43
C GLY A 101 19.01 12.43 -40.30
N LYS A 102 18.58 13.71 -40.45
CA LYS A 102 18.77 14.75 -39.43
C LYS A 102 17.59 14.88 -38.45
N ASN A 103 16.70 13.90 -38.36
CA ASN A 103 15.46 13.99 -37.59
C ASN A 103 15.41 12.98 -36.46
N LEU A 104 14.76 13.39 -35.35
CA LEU A 104 14.37 12.52 -34.23
C LEU A 104 12.86 12.28 -34.29
N LEU A 105 12.46 11.02 -34.35
CA LEU A 105 11.06 10.60 -34.47
C LEU A 105 10.64 9.84 -33.22
N LEU A 106 9.62 10.33 -32.52
CA LEU A 106 8.99 9.67 -31.39
C LEU A 106 7.56 9.31 -31.77
N SER A 107 7.21 8.04 -31.79
CA SER A 107 5.87 7.56 -32.13
C SER A 107 5.32 6.68 -31.02
N GLY A 108 4.02 6.78 -30.78
CA GLY A 108 3.32 5.98 -29.77
C GLY A 108 2.02 5.39 -30.27
N GLY A 109 1.76 4.12 -29.93
CA GLY A 109 0.48 3.44 -30.14
C GLY A 109 -0.52 3.78 -29.05
N GLY A 110 -1.79 3.93 -29.43
CA GLY A 110 -2.84 4.37 -28.51
C GLY A 110 -2.63 5.80 -27.98
N GLU A 111 -3.17 6.09 -26.83
CA GLU A 111 -3.05 7.42 -26.19
C GLU A 111 -1.82 7.53 -25.28
N SER A 112 -1.35 6.42 -24.72
CA SER A 112 -0.25 6.39 -23.76
C SER A 112 1.13 6.28 -24.38
N GLY A 113 1.25 5.63 -25.55
CA GLY A 113 2.53 5.31 -26.15
C GLY A 113 3.44 6.52 -26.41
N ILE A 114 2.88 7.69 -26.81
CA ILE A 114 3.70 8.88 -27.06
C ILE A 114 4.29 9.48 -25.78
N HIS A 115 3.57 9.38 -24.66
CA HIS A 115 4.11 9.79 -23.36
C HIS A 115 5.25 8.86 -22.92
N HIS A 116 5.08 7.55 -23.14
CA HIS A 116 6.13 6.57 -22.86
C HIS A 116 7.39 6.83 -23.70
N ALA A 117 7.22 7.19 -24.99
CA ALA A 117 8.33 7.56 -25.86
C ALA A 117 9.09 8.79 -25.32
N VAL A 118 8.37 9.84 -24.94
CA VAL A 118 8.97 11.07 -24.41
C VAL A 118 9.75 10.80 -23.14
N HIS A 119 9.15 10.09 -22.19
CA HIS A 119 9.84 9.84 -20.90
C HIS A 119 11.00 8.84 -21.04
N ASP A 120 10.87 7.83 -21.93
CA ASP A 120 11.98 6.91 -22.19
C ASP A 120 13.16 7.63 -22.85
N PHE A 121 12.89 8.55 -23.78
CA PHE A 121 13.91 9.42 -24.41
C PHE A 121 14.59 10.34 -23.38
N LEU A 122 13.81 11.05 -22.57
CA LEU A 122 14.35 11.94 -21.54
C LEU A 122 15.21 11.18 -20.52
N GLU A 123 14.81 9.98 -20.15
CA GLU A 123 15.56 9.17 -19.17
C GLU A 123 16.80 8.50 -19.79
N LYS A 124 16.60 7.73 -20.87
CA LYS A 124 17.65 6.87 -21.40
C LYS A 124 18.67 7.61 -22.26
N ASP A 125 18.22 8.60 -23.00
CA ASP A 125 19.06 9.28 -23.98
C ASP A 125 19.50 10.68 -23.49
N CYS A 126 18.65 11.38 -22.74
CA CYS A 126 19.03 12.68 -22.16
C CYS A 126 19.67 12.56 -20.76
N GLY A 127 19.35 11.53 -19.98
CA GLY A 127 19.92 11.29 -18.65
C GLY A 127 19.13 11.91 -17.49
N TYR A 128 17.86 12.25 -17.71
CA TYR A 128 16.96 12.64 -16.63
C TYR A 128 16.67 11.45 -15.69
N ILE A 129 16.62 11.72 -14.39
CA ILE A 129 16.12 10.76 -13.40
C ILE A 129 15.19 11.51 -12.45
N TRP A 130 13.99 10.98 -12.23
CA TRP A 130 13.04 11.47 -11.24
C TRP A 130 13.02 10.51 -10.05
N TYR A 131 13.46 11.00 -8.88
CA TYR A 131 13.71 10.14 -7.72
C TYR A 131 12.52 10.03 -6.78
N ASP A 132 11.81 11.13 -6.56
CA ASP A 132 10.79 11.14 -5.51
C ASP A 132 9.52 11.94 -5.90
N VAL A 133 8.50 11.74 -5.07
CA VAL A 133 7.18 12.38 -5.22
C VAL A 133 7.16 13.85 -4.82
N ARG A 134 8.26 14.41 -4.33
CA ARG A 134 8.42 15.84 -3.99
C ARG A 134 8.98 16.66 -5.14
N GLY A 135 9.33 15.99 -6.22
CA GLY A 135 9.90 16.59 -7.42
C GLY A 135 11.42 16.51 -7.50
N GLY A 136 12.04 15.69 -6.63
CA GLY A 136 13.47 15.42 -6.67
C GLY A 136 13.86 14.78 -7.99
N LYS A 137 14.82 15.39 -8.69
CA LYS A 137 15.28 14.93 -10.01
C LYS A 137 16.74 15.26 -10.25
N LYS A 138 17.36 14.46 -11.10
CA LYS A 138 18.66 14.77 -11.72
C LYS A 138 18.40 15.41 -13.06
N VAL A 139 18.92 16.61 -13.24
CA VAL A 139 18.87 17.34 -14.51
C VAL A 139 20.23 17.19 -15.18
N PRO A 140 20.31 16.62 -16.40
CA PRO A 140 21.56 16.53 -17.15
C PRO A 140 22.01 17.89 -17.69
N ASP A 141 23.28 18.04 -18.03
CA ASP A 141 23.75 19.19 -18.82
C ASP A 141 23.67 18.84 -20.31
N LEU A 142 22.74 19.45 -21.02
CA LEU A 142 22.51 19.26 -22.45
C LEU A 142 22.87 20.50 -23.28
N LYS A 143 23.76 21.36 -22.79
CA LYS A 143 24.25 22.53 -23.59
C LYS A 143 24.94 22.08 -24.86
N ASN A 144 25.60 20.93 -24.84
CA ASN A 144 26.22 20.29 -26.01
C ASN A 144 25.73 18.83 -26.07
N PHE A 145 24.60 18.60 -26.74
CA PHE A 145 23.97 17.29 -26.78
C PHE A 145 23.97 16.71 -28.19
N THR A 146 24.73 15.64 -28.36
CA THR A 146 24.76 14.85 -29.59
C THR A 146 24.13 13.48 -29.34
N LEU A 147 23.01 13.21 -30.02
CA LEU A 147 22.31 11.95 -29.99
C LEU A 147 22.88 11.02 -31.04
N LYS A 148 23.38 9.86 -30.62
CA LYS A 148 23.84 8.79 -31.52
C LYS A 148 22.67 8.20 -32.29
N ASN A 149 22.99 7.50 -33.40
CA ASN A 149 22.00 6.78 -34.16
C ASN A 149 21.16 5.84 -33.25
N LEU A 150 19.85 6.00 -33.30
CA LEU A 150 18.92 5.35 -32.39
C LEU A 150 17.76 4.70 -33.13
N SER A 151 17.50 3.43 -32.80
CA SER A 151 16.29 2.72 -33.25
C SER A 151 15.83 1.82 -32.10
N ARG A 152 14.82 2.27 -31.38
CA ARG A 152 14.29 1.54 -30.23
C ARG A 152 12.77 1.38 -30.34
N LYS A 153 12.29 0.16 -30.24
CA LYS A 153 10.86 -0.18 -30.11
C LYS A 153 10.65 -0.88 -28.78
N LYS A 154 9.68 -0.41 -27.99
CA LYS A 154 9.43 -0.93 -26.64
C LYS A 154 7.95 -0.86 -26.27
N LYS A 155 7.53 -1.82 -25.44
CA LYS A 155 6.26 -1.81 -24.72
C LYS A 155 6.52 -2.23 -23.28
N PHE A 156 5.89 -1.58 -22.31
CA PHE A 156 6.03 -1.98 -20.91
C PHE A 156 5.38 -3.34 -20.68
N SER A 157 6.05 -4.20 -19.93
CA SER A 157 5.64 -5.61 -19.74
C SER A 157 4.35 -5.75 -18.93
N ALA A 158 4.12 -4.89 -17.95
CA ALA A 158 2.89 -4.87 -17.17
C ALA A 158 1.85 -3.97 -17.82
N VAL A 159 0.64 -4.49 -18.06
CA VAL A 159 -0.48 -3.73 -18.64
C VAL A 159 -1.13 -2.79 -17.62
N TYR A 160 -1.16 -3.18 -16.35
CA TYR A 160 -1.63 -2.38 -15.24
C TYR A 160 -0.47 -2.11 -14.27
N ARG A 161 -0.21 -0.84 -14.00
CA ARG A 161 0.88 -0.34 -13.17
C ARG A 161 0.36 0.78 -12.30
N ALA A 162 -0.17 0.41 -11.14
CA ALA A 162 -0.78 1.36 -10.23
C ALA A 162 -0.12 1.31 -8.86
N ILE A 163 0.27 2.46 -8.35
CA ILE A 163 0.63 2.65 -6.96
C ILE A 163 -0.43 3.57 -6.36
N SER A 164 -1.09 3.12 -5.31
CA SER A 164 -2.19 3.84 -4.63
C SER A 164 -1.75 4.25 -3.22
N PRO A 165 -0.99 5.30 -3.08
CA PRO A 165 -0.79 5.92 -1.79
C PRO A 165 -1.74 7.11 -1.67
N ASP A 166 -2.58 7.11 -0.67
CA ASP A 166 -3.57 8.18 -0.46
C ASP A 166 -2.92 9.57 -0.35
N TYR A 167 -1.71 9.64 0.14
CA TYR A 167 -0.99 10.89 0.35
C TYR A 167 -0.39 11.51 -0.92
N PHE A 168 -0.19 10.76 -2.01
CA PHE A 168 0.33 11.32 -3.27
C PHE A 168 -0.69 12.24 -3.95
N PHE A 169 -1.98 12.06 -3.70
CA PHE A 169 -3.03 12.79 -4.41
C PHE A 169 -3.10 14.28 -4.09
N HIS A 170 -2.31 14.76 -3.14
CA HIS A 170 -2.38 16.14 -2.69
C HIS A 170 -1.28 17.04 -3.24
N ARG A 171 -0.32 16.48 -3.99
CA ARG A 171 0.80 17.23 -4.59
C ARG A 171 0.89 17.05 -6.09
N PRO A 172 1.01 18.16 -6.87
CA PRO A 172 1.25 18.05 -8.31
C PRO A 172 2.51 17.26 -8.65
N GLU A 173 3.59 17.40 -7.87
CA GLU A 173 4.87 16.72 -8.09
C GLU A 173 4.74 15.19 -8.02
N ALA A 174 3.91 14.69 -7.11
CA ALA A 174 3.64 13.26 -7.01
C ALA A 174 2.92 12.72 -8.26
N HIS A 175 1.97 13.50 -8.81
CA HIS A 175 1.32 13.13 -10.07
C HIS A 175 2.31 13.14 -11.24
N TYR A 176 3.22 14.12 -11.30
CA TYR A 176 4.26 14.16 -12.34
C TYR A 176 5.23 13.00 -12.19
N PHE A 177 5.61 12.62 -10.96
CA PHE A 177 6.44 11.45 -10.70
C PHE A 177 5.80 10.16 -11.25
N LEU A 178 4.55 9.88 -10.88
CA LEU A 178 3.83 8.69 -11.35
C LEU A 178 3.69 8.69 -12.88
N TYR A 179 3.36 9.82 -13.47
CA TYR A 179 3.23 10.02 -14.90
C TYR A 179 4.55 9.74 -15.65
N ARG A 180 5.66 10.32 -15.20
CA ARG A 180 6.98 10.18 -15.82
C ARG A 180 7.51 8.76 -15.75
N HIS A 181 7.10 8.01 -14.75
CA HIS A 181 7.39 6.58 -14.67
C HIS A 181 6.40 5.68 -15.44
N GLY A 182 5.47 6.26 -16.20
CA GLY A 182 4.52 5.50 -17.02
C GLY A 182 3.53 4.68 -16.22
N LEU A 183 3.23 5.09 -14.96
CA LEU A 183 2.21 4.45 -14.16
C LEU A 183 0.82 4.87 -14.66
N ASN A 184 -0.12 3.92 -14.70
CA ASN A 184 -1.47 4.16 -15.23
C ASN A 184 -2.53 4.29 -14.14
N THR A 185 -2.19 5.00 -13.07
CA THR A 185 -3.14 5.45 -12.05
C THR A 185 -4.04 6.57 -12.56
N LYS A 186 -5.26 6.70 -12.02
CA LYS A 186 -6.15 7.82 -12.32
C LYS A 186 -5.58 9.11 -11.73
N THR A 187 -4.76 9.82 -12.49
CA THR A 187 -4.25 11.12 -12.10
C THR A 187 -4.94 12.20 -12.91
N ARG A 188 -5.51 13.20 -12.22
CA ARG A 188 -5.86 14.46 -12.85
C ARG A 188 -4.58 15.29 -12.92
N MET A 189 -4.06 15.47 -14.12
CA MET A 189 -2.86 16.27 -14.31
C MET A 189 -3.21 17.76 -14.33
N ASN A 190 -2.43 18.54 -13.59
CA ASN A 190 -2.43 19.98 -13.73
C ASN A 190 -1.69 20.38 -15.03
N PRO A 191 -2.01 21.53 -15.64
CA PRO A 191 -1.22 22.04 -16.75
C PRO A 191 0.24 22.19 -16.34
N LEU A 192 1.16 21.81 -17.24
CA LEU A 192 2.58 22.06 -17.04
C LEU A 192 2.88 23.57 -17.06
N PRO A 193 3.97 24.04 -16.44
CA PRO A 193 4.38 25.43 -16.49
C PRO A 193 4.41 25.93 -17.94
N GLY A 194 3.87 27.12 -18.20
CA GLY A 194 3.79 27.72 -19.55
C GLY A 194 2.64 27.24 -20.44
N MET A 195 1.81 26.27 -20.02
CA MET A 195 0.58 25.92 -20.76
C MET A 195 -0.55 26.91 -20.44
N LYS A 196 -1.19 27.46 -21.49
CA LYS A 196 -2.27 28.47 -21.34
C LYS A 196 -3.61 27.89 -20.84
N GLN A 197 -3.79 26.58 -20.82
CA GLN A 197 -5.05 25.94 -20.46
C GLN A 197 -5.19 25.77 -18.93
N LYS A 198 -6.25 26.34 -18.35
CA LYS A 198 -6.49 26.32 -16.90
C LYS A 198 -6.92 24.97 -16.31
N LYS A 199 -7.41 24.02 -17.10
CA LYS A 199 -7.83 22.65 -16.64
C LYS A 199 -7.67 21.66 -17.79
N LEU A 200 -6.57 20.97 -17.84
CA LEU A 200 -6.41 19.81 -18.71
C LEU A 200 -6.93 18.56 -17.98
N LYS A 201 -8.04 18.03 -18.45
CA LYS A 201 -8.47 16.66 -18.09
C LYS A 201 -7.67 15.66 -18.91
N ILE A 202 -6.35 15.68 -18.75
CA ILE A 202 -5.50 14.68 -19.41
C ILE A 202 -5.51 13.47 -18.49
N ALA A 203 -6.15 12.43 -18.95
CA ALA A 203 -6.00 11.08 -18.38
C ALA A 203 -4.69 10.52 -18.93
N VAL A 204 -3.57 11.01 -18.39
CA VAL A 204 -2.25 10.59 -18.83
C VAL A 204 -1.99 9.17 -18.34
N GLY A 205 -1.62 8.29 -19.25
CA GLY A 205 -1.23 6.90 -18.95
C GLY A 205 -2.38 5.95 -18.58
N VAL A 206 -3.63 6.44 -18.54
CA VAL A 206 -4.79 5.66 -18.01
C VAL A 206 -5.62 5.02 -19.10
N ASN A 207 -5.45 5.44 -20.35
CA ASN A 207 -6.47 5.17 -21.37
C ASN A 207 -6.54 3.74 -21.87
N ASP A 208 -5.54 2.92 -21.49
CA ASP A 208 -5.51 1.50 -21.86
C ASP A 208 -6.23 0.63 -20.83
N VAL A 209 -6.37 1.14 -19.58
CA VAL A 209 -7.01 0.44 -18.45
C VAL A 209 -8.04 1.38 -17.82
N ARG A 210 -9.26 1.42 -18.40
CA ARG A 210 -10.35 2.30 -17.95
C ARG A 210 -11.30 1.54 -17.05
N ARG A 211 -11.04 1.60 -15.73
CA ARG A 211 -11.90 0.97 -14.73
C ARG A 211 -13.13 1.82 -14.46
N ALA A 212 -14.31 1.21 -14.55
CA ALA A 212 -15.55 1.85 -14.14
C ALA A 212 -15.58 2.06 -12.62
N SER A 213 -16.22 3.14 -12.19
CA SER A 213 -16.48 3.41 -10.77
C SER A 213 -17.88 2.91 -10.41
N PRO A 214 -18.03 2.19 -9.30
CA PRO A 214 -17.04 1.79 -8.30
C PRO A 214 -16.12 0.66 -8.77
N ALA A 215 -14.88 0.63 -8.27
CA ALA A 215 -13.87 -0.32 -8.72
C ALA A 215 -13.60 -1.48 -7.75
N SER A 216 -14.05 -1.43 -6.50
CA SER A 216 -13.80 -2.46 -5.47
C SER A 216 -15.02 -2.70 -4.61
N HIS A 217 -15.18 -3.93 -4.09
CA HIS A 217 -16.26 -4.34 -3.20
C HIS A 217 -17.65 -4.00 -3.76
N THR A 218 -17.93 -4.45 -5.01
CA THR A 218 -19.05 -3.94 -5.82
C THR A 218 -20.35 -4.73 -5.73
N PHE A 219 -20.39 -5.85 -5.00
CA PHE A 219 -21.61 -6.68 -4.94
C PHE A 219 -22.84 -5.86 -4.54
N PHE A 220 -22.74 -5.06 -3.49
CA PHE A 220 -23.85 -4.22 -3.03
C PHE A 220 -24.02 -2.91 -3.79
N ASP A 221 -23.13 -2.61 -4.74
CA ASP A 221 -23.42 -1.53 -5.69
C ASP A 221 -24.37 -1.99 -6.81
N TYR A 222 -24.25 -3.23 -7.26
CA TYR A 222 -25.14 -3.80 -8.25
C TYR A 222 -26.45 -4.35 -7.65
N ILE A 223 -26.38 -4.87 -6.40
CA ILE A 223 -27.54 -5.39 -5.66
C ILE A 223 -27.53 -4.75 -4.26
N PRO A 224 -27.93 -3.48 -4.12
CA PRO A 224 -27.93 -2.81 -2.82
C PRO A 224 -28.91 -3.47 -1.85
N ASP A 225 -28.47 -3.60 -0.60
CA ASP A 225 -29.32 -4.15 0.48
C ASP A 225 -30.48 -3.24 0.82
N LYS A 226 -30.27 -1.93 0.77
CA LYS A 226 -31.24 -0.87 1.05
C LYS A 226 -30.99 0.38 0.22
N GLU A 227 -31.96 1.25 0.13
CA GLU A 227 -31.85 2.54 -0.55
C GLU A 227 -30.66 3.37 -0.05
N GLY A 228 -30.07 4.13 -0.95
CA GLY A 228 -28.92 4.99 -0.66
C GLY A 228 -27.56 4.29 -0.59
N LYS A 229 -27.51 2.96 -0.59
CA LYS A 229 -26.26 2.19 -0.41
C LYS A 229 -25.40 2.04 -1.68
N SER A 230 -26.00 2.09 -2.86
CA SER A 230 -25.24 1.96 -4.10
C SER A 230 -24.40 3.20 -4.41
N ARG A 231 -23.17 3.01 -4.82
CA ARG A 231 -22.30 4.04 -5.42
C ARG A 231 -22.64 4.30 -6.90
N ILE A 232 -23.44 3.42 -7.51
CA ILE A 232 -23.92 3.56 -8.89
C ILE A 232 -25.23 4.37 -8.86
N SER A 233 -25.21 5.54 -9.51
CA SER A 233 -26.27 6.55 -9.36
C SER A 233 -27.68 6.04 -9.68
N PHE A 234 -27.87 5.28 -10.76
CA PHE A 234 -29.19 4.78 -11.15
C PHE A 234 -29.71 3.60 -10.28
N LEU A 235 -28.86 3.03 -9.42
CA LEU A 235 -29.22 1.99 -8.46
C LEU A 235 -29.42 2.51 -7.03
N LYS A 236 -29.14 3.79 -6.76
CA LYS A 236 -29.26 4.37 -5.41
C LYS A 236 -30.64 4.27 -4.79
N LYS A 237 -31.71 4.32 -5.60
CA LYS A 237 -33.10 4.22 -5.13
C LYS A 237 -33.60 2.79 -4.94
N LYS A 238 -32.78 1.78 -5.22
CA LYS A 238 -33.13 0.38 -5.07
C LYS A 238 -32.63 -0.19 -3.74
N GLY A 239 -33.43 -1.08 -3.13
CA GLY A 239 -33.08 -1.86 -1.95
C GLY A 239 -33.70 -3.24 -2.09
N TYR A 240 -32.86 -4.28 -2.18
CA TYR A 240 -33.32 -5.64 -2.54
C TYR A 240 -33.59 -6.53 -1.31
N PHE A 241 -32.98 -6.27 -0.15
CA PHE A 241 -33.01 -7.25 0.94
C PHE A 241 -34.42 -7.48 1.52
N LYS A 242 -35.27 -6.46 1.52
CA LYS A 242 -36.63 -6.57 2.05
C LYS A 242 -37.53 -7.47 1.18
N GLU A 243 -37.40 -7.34 -0.16
CA GLU A 243 -38.26 -8.04 -1.14
C GLU A 243 -37.63 -9.35 -1.61
N HIS A 244 -36.29 -9.41 -1.65
CA HIS A 244 -35.49 -10.52 -2.16
C HIS A 244 -34.41 -10.97 -1.17
N PRO A 245 -34.77 -11.40 0.06
CA PRO A 245 -33.76 -11.87 1.02
C PRO A 245 -32.94 -13.05 0.51
N GLU A 246 -33.50 -13.85 -0.41
CA GLU A 246 -32.83 -15.01 -1.04
C GLU A 246 -31.65 -14.61 -1.95
N TYR A 247 -31.50 -13.35 -2.34
CA TYR A 247 -30.34 -12.83 -3.06
C TYR A 247 -29.09 -12.75 -2.18
N PHE A 248 -29.28 -12.71 -0.88
CA PHE A 248 -28.21 -12.54 0.10
C PHE A 248 -27.79 -13.87 0.73
N THR A 249 -26.59 -13.89 1.32
CA THR A 249 -26.05 -15.11 1.92
C THR A 249 -26.93 -15.70 2.99
N MET A 250 -27.02 -17.03 3.01
CA MET A 250 -27.56 -17.78 4.12
C MET A 250 -26.45 -18.10 5.13
N ASN A 251 -26.66 -17.85 6.39
CA ASN A 251 -25.73 -18.23 7.45
C ASN A 251 -25.88 -19.72 7.84
N LYS A 252 -25.05 -20.20 8.75
CA LYS A 252 -25.08 -21.60 9.23
C LYS A 252 -26.41 -22.00 9.90
N GLN A 253 -27.15 -21.02 10.44
CA GLN A 253 -28.46 -21.19 11.07
C GLN A 253 -29.62 -21.14 10.09
N GLY A 254 -29.36 -21.12 8.78
CA GLY A 254 -30.38 -21.06 7.74
C GLY A 254 -31.00 -19.68 7.51
N LYS A 255 -30.57 -18.63 8.21
CA LYS A 255 -31.10 -17.27 8.09
C LYS A 255 -30.39 -16.49 6.99
N ARG A 256 -31.15 -15.75 6.17
CA ARG A 256 -30.60 -14.79 5.20
C ARG A 256 -30.06 -13.53 5.88
N VAL A 257 -28.85 -13.13 5.49
CA VAL A 257 -28.12 -12.03 6.12
C VAL A 257 -27.37 -11.20 5.08
N VAL A 258 -27.26 -9.89 5.32
CA VAL A 258 -26.57 -8.94 4.44
C VAL A 258 -25.07 -8.97 4.72
N LEU A 259 -24.37 -9.96 4.20
CA LEU A 259 -22.91 -10.09 4.34
C LEU A 259 -22.22 -10.28 2.97
N GLN A 260 -22.79 -11.11 2.11
CA GLN A 260 -22.39 -11.31 0.70
C GLN A 260 -23.64 -11.67 -0.11
N LEU A 261 -23.49 -11.95 -1.39
CA LEU A 261 -24.58 -12.39 -2.28
C LEU A 261 -24.59 -13.89 -2.50
N CYS A 262 -25.75 -14.45 -2.83
CA CYS A 262 -25.96 -15.88 -3.08
C CYS A 262 -25.94 -16.20 -4.58
N PHE A 263 -24.78 -16.27 -5.20
CA PHE A 263 -24.64 -16.47 -6.65
C PHE A 263 -25.13 -17.83 -7.19
N SER A 264 -25.55 -18.74 -6.34
CA SER A 264 -26.31 -19.93 -6.78
C SER A 264 -27.79 -19.64 -7.07
N ASN A 265 -28.30 -18.45 -6.66
CA ASN A 265 -29.66 -18.02 -6.97
C ASN A 265 -29.69 -17.45 -8.40
N LYS A 266 -30.55 -18.03 -9.27
CA LYS A 266 -30.65 -17.62 -10.68
C LYS A 266 -31.22 -16.21 -10.82
N ALA A 267 -32.27 -15.87 -10.09
CA ALA A 267 -32.91 -14.55 -10.18
C ALA A 267 -31.94 -13.42 -9.76
N LEU A 268 -31.11 -13.67 -8.73
CA LEU A 268 -30.02 -12.75 -8.38
C LEU A 268 -29.06 -12.56 -9.57
N ARG A 269 -28.59 -13.65 -10.20
CA ARG A 269 -27.65 -13.56 -11.31
C ARG A 269 -28.23 -12.78 -12.50
N ASP A 270 -29.52 -13.02 -12.81
CA ASP A 270 -30.22 -12.30 -13.88
C ASP A 270 -30.32 -10.80 -13.58
N GLU A 271 -30.72 -10.41 -12.36
CA GLU A 271 -30.82 -8.99 -11.97
C GLU A 271 -29.44 -8.33 -11.88
N PHE A 272 -28.42 -9.02 -11.35
CA PHE A 272 -27.05 -8.51 -11.31
C PHE A 272 -26.51 -8.28 -12.75
N THR A 273 -26.75 -9.24 -13.65
CA THR A 273 -26.38 -9.15 -15.07
C THR A 273 -27.05 -7.97 -15.76
N LYS A 274 -28.35 -7.78 -15.55
CA LYS A 274 -29.10 -6.61 -16.05
C LYS A 274 -28.49 -5.30 -15.57
N ASN A 275 -28.19 -5.19 -14.28
CA ASN A 275 -27.63 -3.97 -13.67
C ASN A 275 -26.22 -3.66 -14.16
N ILE A 276 -25.34 -4.66 -14.33
CA ILE A 276 -23.99 -4.43 -14.86
C ILE A 276 -24.02 -4.10 -16.36
N CYS A 277 -24.86 -4.74 -17.17
CA CYS A 277 -25.03 -4.40 -18.58
C CYS A 277 -25.51 -2.95 -18.75
N GLU A 278 -26.46 -2.51 -17.93
CA GLU A 278 -26.94 -1.13 -17.94
C GLU A 278 -25.80 -0.16 -17.53
N HIS A 279 -24.96 -0.52 -16.54
CA HIS A 279 -23.80 0.27 -16.16
C HIS A 279 -22.79 0.40 -17.32
N ILE A 280 -22.55 -0.69 -18.06
CA ILE A 280 -21.68 -0.68 -19.25
C ILE A 280 -22.23 0.29 -20.30
N ARG A 281 -23.54 0.21 -20.65
CA ARG A 281 -24.16 1.10 -21.62
C ARG A 281 -24.07 2.56 -21.24
N ARG A 282 -24.21 2.88 -19.94
CA ARG A 282 -24.11 4.26 -19.42
C ARG A 282 -22.68 4.77 -19.32
N THR A 283 -21.69 3.89 -19.41
CA THR A 283 -20.27 4.26 -19.30
C THR A 283 -19.42 3.70 -20.45
N PRO A 284 -19.75 4.01 -21.72
CA PRO A 284 -19.17 3.35 -22.91
C PRO A 284 -17.67 3.59 -23.08
N LYS A 285 -17.10 4.55 -22.35
CA LYS A 285 -15.64 4.82 -22.35
C LYS A 285 -14.86 3.90 -21.43
N MET A 286 -15.54 3.11 -20.56
CA MET A 286 -14.91 2.18 -19.64
C MET A 286 -14.78 0.81 -20.28
N ASN A 287 -13.67 0.13 -20.03
CA ASN A 287 -13.41 -1.21 -20.55
C ASN A 287 -13.19 -2.27 -19.46
N ILE A 288 -13.16 -1.89 -18.16
CA ILE A 288 -13.04 -2.83 -17.05
C ILE A 288 -14.14 -2.56 -16.03
N PHE A 289 -14.90 -3.60 -15.72
CA PHE A 289 -15.99 -3.59 -14.75
C PHE A 289 -15.74 -4.59 -13.63
N SER A 290 -15.99 -4.16 -12.41
CA SER A 290 -15.68 -4.93 -11.20
C SER A 290 -16.87 -5.77 -10.76
N VAL A 291 -16.62 -7.06 -10.46
CA VAL A 291 -17.53 -8.00 -9.80
C VAL A 291 -16.80 -8.56 -8.59
N THR A 292 -16.77 -7.82 -7.49
CA THR A 292 -15.91 -8.11 -6.35
C THR A 292 -16.69 -8.24 -5.05
N ALA A 293 -16.30 -9.24 -4.24
CA ALA A 293 -16.89 -9.51 -2.95
C ALA A 293 -16.79 -8.31 -2.00
N TYR A 294 -17.76 -8.20 -1.10
CA TYR A 294 -17.73 -7.19 -0.04
C TYR A 294 -16.69 -7.54 1.03
N ASP A 295 -16.12 -6.52 1.67
CA ASP A 295 -15.00 -6.69 2.60
C ASP A 295 -15.42 -7.19 4.00
N PHE A 296 -16.06 -8.36 4.03
CA PHE A 296 -16.39 -9.10 5.25
C PHE A 296 -15.74 -10.49 5.21
N PRO A 297 -14.69 -10.75 5.98
CA PRO A 297 -14.03 -12.04 6.00
C PRO A 297 -14.97 -13.16 6.52
N GLY A 298 -14.75 -14.38 6.09
CA GLY A 298 -15.43 -15.59 6.58
C GLY A 298 -16.94 -15.70 6.28
N LYS A 299 -17.50 -14.87 5.40
CA LYS A 299 -18.95 -14.77 5.18
C LYS A 299 -19.39 -15.36 3.85
N ILE A 300 -19.26 -16.68 3.70
CA ILE A 300 -19.77 -17.43 2.54
C ILE A 300 -21.24 -17.80 2.71
N CYS A 301 -21.92 -18.14 1.58
CA CYS A 301 -23.30 -18.61 1.62
C CYS A 301 -23.39 -20.09 1.99
N HIS A 302 -24.20 -20.41 3.01
CA HIS A 302 -24.39 -21.79 3.48
C HIS A 302 -25.61 -22.50 2.87
N CYS A 303 -26.28 -21.95 1.84
CA CYS A 303 -27.36 -22.66 1.16
C CYS A 303 -26.85 -23.91 0.44
N LYS A 304 -27.71 -24.94 0.30
CA LYS A 304 -27.34 -26.23 -0.31
C LYS A 304 -26.66 -26.10 -1.68
N PRO A 305 -27.15 -25.29 -2.66
CA PRO A 305 -26.50 -25.16 -3.97
C PRO A 305 -25.12 -24.51 -3.87
N CYS A 306 -24.92 -23.45 -3.06
CA CYS A 306 -23.61 -22.85 -2.87
C CYS A 306 -22.62 -23.85 -2.26
N GLN A 307 -23.03 -24.61 -1.25
CA GLN A 307 -22.17 -25.62 -0.61
C GLN A 307 -21.85 -26.78 -1.55
N ALA A 308 -22.77 -27.15 -2.45
CA ALA A 308 -22.49 -28.15 -3.49
C ALA A 308 -21.41 -27.67 -4.48
N ALA A 309 -21.48 -26.41 -4.91
CA ALA A 309 -20.44 -25.80 -5.74
C ALA A 309 -19.08 -25.75 -5.01
N VAL A 310 -19.06 -25.35 -3.74
CA VAL A 310 -17.84 -25.34 -2.90
C VAL A 310 -17.19 -26.73 -2.86
N ARG A 311 -17.97 -27.79 -2.58
CA ARG A 311 -17.46 -29.17 -2.55
C ARG A 311 -16.92 -29.62 -3.89
N LYS A 312 -17.63 -29.30 -5.00
CA LYS A 312 -17.22 -29.69 -6.35
C LYS A 312 -15.93 -29.04 -6.80
N TYR A 313 -15.81 -27.72 -6.61
CA TYR A 313 -14.68 -26.93 -7.10
C TYR A 313 -13.60 -26.64 -6.07
N LYS A 314 -13.74 -27.19 -4.85
CA LYS A 314 -12.74 -27.12 -3.74
C LYS A 314 -12.36 -25.70 -3.32
N THR A 315 -13.27 -24.73 -3.47
CA THR A 315 -13.07 -23.34 -3.04
C THR A 315 -14.39 -22.69 -2.61
N ASN A 316 -14.32 -21.85 -1.59
CA ASN A 316 -15.46 -21.05 -1.12
C ASN A 316 -15.94 -20.04 -2.17
N GLY A 317 -15.05 -19.59 -3.06
CA GLY A 317 -15.37 -18.69 -4.18
C GLY A 317 -16.10 -19.34 -5.36
N ALA A 318 -16.32 -20.65 -5.36
CA ALA A 318 -16.91 -21.37 -6.50
C ALA A 318 -18.22 -20.76 -7.03
N PRO A 319 -19.22 -20.40 -6.19
CA PRO A 319 -20.44 -19.79 -6.69
C PRO A 319 -20.21 -18.46 -7.43
N VAL A 320 -19.24 -17.65 -6.94
CA VAL A 320 -18.85 -16.37 -7.56
C VAL A 320 -18.19 -16.63 -8.91
N PHE A 321 -17.22 -17.54 -8.99
CA PHE A 321 -16.47 -17.80 -10.22
C PHE A 321 -17.30 -18.47 -11.30
N LEU A 322 -18.28 -19.29 -10.93
CA LEU A 322 -19.26 -19.83 -11.88
C LEU A 322 -20.09 -18.71 -12.50
N TYR A 323 -20.57 -17.77 -11.70
CA TYR A 323 -21.30 -16.60 -12.19
C TYR A 323 -20.42 -15.68 -13.02
N VAL A 324 -19.20 -15.39 -12.58
CA VAL A 324 -18.24 -14.58 -13.36
C VAL A 324 -17.98 -15.21 -14.73
N LYS A 325 -17.86 -16.54 -14.81
CA LYS A 325 -17.74 -17.25 -16.09
C LYS A 325 -18.98 -17.04 -16.99
N GLU A 326 -20.17 -17.26 -16.45
CA GLU A 326 -21.45 -17.07 -17.15
C GLU A 326 -21.59 -15.64 -17.68
N LEU A 327 -21.33 -14.65 -16.82
CA LEU A 327 -21.40 -13.22 -17.16
C LEU A 327 -20.35 -12.87 -18.23
N ALA A 328 -19.11 -13.34 -18.08
CA ALA A 328 -18.03 -13.06 -19.03
C ALA A 328 -18.35 -13.56 -20.44
N GLN A 329 -18.90 -14.77 -20.55
CA GLN A 329 -19.32 -15.36 -21.82
C GLN A 329 -20.48 -14.57 -22.49
N LYS A 330 -21.37 -13.99 -21.68
CA LYS A 330 -22.41 -13.10 -22.18
C LYS A 330 -21.84 -11.78 -22.66
N LEU A 331 -20.98 -11.15 -21.86
CA LEU A 331 -20.38 -9.85 -22.19
C LEU A 331 -19.44 -9.94 -23.40
N GLU A 332 -18.76 -11.06 -23.62
CA GLU A 332 -17.93 -11.29 -24.80
C GLU A 332 -18.73 -11.12 -26.11
N LYS A 333 -20.00 -11.51 -26.11
CA LYS A 333 -20.91 -11.36 -27.25
C LYS A 333 -21.50 -9.97 -27.40
N GLU A 334 -21.94 -9.37 -26.26
CA GLU A 334 -22.65 -8.08 -26.26
C GLU A 334 -21.70 -6.85 -26.19
N PHE A 335 -20.56 -7.00 -25.52
CA PHE A 335 -19.59 -5.93 -25.25
C PHE A 335 -18.14 -6.45 -25.37
N PRO A 336 -17.66 -6.83 -26.59
CA PRO A 336 -16.38 -7.54 -26.78
C PRO A 336 -15.14 -6.77 -26.29
N HIS A 337 -15.26 -5.45 -26.07
CA HIS A 337 -14.20 -4.60 -25.52
C HIS A 337 -14.13 -4.58 -23.99
N VAL A 338 -15.08 -5.24 -23.31
CA VAL A 338 -15.21 -5.20 -21.84
C VAL A 338 -14.54 -6.40 -21.20
N MET A 339 -13.79 -6.13 -20.16
CA MET A 339 -13.22 -7.13 -19.25
C MET A 339 -13.89 -7.08 -17.88
N LEU A 340 -14.10 -8.22 -17.28
CA LEU A 340 -14.54 -8.36 -15.89
C LEU A 340 -13.33 -8.49 -14.97
N TRP A 341 -13.30 -7.68 -13.94
CA TRP A 341 -12.28 -7.70 -12.90
C TRP A 341 -12.86 -8.22 -11.59
N THR A 342 -12.28 -9.29 -11.04
CA THR A 342 -12.74 -9.90 -9.79
C THR A 342 -11.56 -10.25 -8.87
N TYR A 343 -11.84 -10.35 -7.58
CA TYR A 343 -10.82 -10.64 -6.57
C TYR A 343 -10.59 -12.15 -6.37
N ALA A 344 -9.31 -12.51 -6.22
CA ALA A 344 -8.89 -13.67 -5.46
C ALA A 344 -8.37 -13.15 -4.10
N TYR A 345 -9.25 -13.06 -3.10
CA TYR A 345 -9.08 -12.28 -1.89
C TYR A 345 -9.61 -13.02 -0.67
N ARG A 346 -8.86 -13.03 0.39
CA ARG A 346 -9.11 -13.73 1.66
C ARG A 346 -9.32 -15.24 1.51
N LYS A 347 -8.60 -16.02 2.29
CA LYS A 347 -8.63 -17.50 2.27
C LYS A 347 -10.04 -18.06 2.48
N GLU A 348 -10.84 -17.43 3.31
CA GLU A 348 -12.21 -17.84 3.60
C GLU A 348 -13.21 -17.50 2.49
N GLN A 349 -12.82 -16.71 1.49
CA GLN A 349 -13.74 -16.26 0.42
C GLN A 349 -13.32 -16.78 -0.96
N THR A 350 -12.45 -16.05 -1.64
CA THR A 350 -12.17 -16.23 -3.07
C THR A 350 -10.69 -16.44 -3.40
N GLU A 351 -9.79 -16.54 -2.43
CA GLU A 351 -8.35 -16.65 -2.68
C GLU A 351 -7.99 -17.92 -3.45
N PHE A 352 -8.61 -19.05 -3.09
CA PHE A 352 -8.27 -20.34 -3.71
C PHE A 352 -8.90 -20.49 -5.10
N PRO A 353 -8.11 -20.87 -6.13
CA PRO A 353 -8.62 -21.06 -7.47
C PRO A 353 -9.56 -22.29 -7.54
N PRO A 354 -10.64 -22.23 -8.32
CA PRO A 354 -11.58 -23.33 -8.48
C PRO A 354 -10.95 -24.46 -9.30
N VAL A 355 -10.95 -25.66 -8.75
CA VAL A 355 -10.40 -26.85 -9.40
C VAL A 355 -11.27 -27.26 -10.61
N GLY A 356 -10.63 -27.42 -11.78
CA GLY A 356 -11.32 -27.85 -12.99
C GLY A 356 -12.15 -26.77 -13.69
N LEU A 357 -12.15 -25.54 -13.22
CA LEU A 357 -12.79 -24.41 -13.91
C LEU A 357 -11.77 -23.67 -14.79
N LYS A 358 -12.22 -23.23 -15.97
CA LYS A 358 -11.52 -22.27 -16.83
C LYS A 358 -12.38 -21.04 -16.99
N LEU A 359 -11.77 -19.88 -16.82
CA LEU A 359 -12.41 -18.60 -17.02
C LEU A 359 -12.12 -18.07 -18.44
N PRO A 360 -13.06 -17.34 -19.07
CA PRO A 360 -12.87 -16.71 -20.37
C PRO A 360 -11.73 -15.67 -20.38
N ASP A 361 -11.22 -15.36 -21.56
CA ASP A 361 -10.09 -14.43 -21.75
C ASP A 361 -10.41 -12.98 -21.38
N ASN A 362 -11.70 -12.62 -21.32
CA ASN A 362 -12.15 -11.31 -20.86
C ASN A 362 -12.34 -11.20 -19.33
N VAL A 363 -11.78 -12.16 -18.56
CA VAL A 363 -11.73 -12.07 -17.07
C VAL A 363 -10.34 -11.73 -16.61
N ILE A 364 -10.27 -10.84 -15.62
CA ILE A 364 -9.07 -10.48 -14.87
C ILE A 364 -9.25 -10.97 -13.43
N ILE A 365 -8.33 -11.79 -12.95
CA ILE A 365 -8.23 -12.14 -11.54
C ILE A 365 -7.22 -11.18 -10.89
N ASP A 366 -7.66 -10.43 -9.90
CA ASP A 366 -6.80 -9.62 -9.05
C ASP A 366 -6.50 -10.40 -7.76
N PHE A 367 -5.32 -11.00 -7.72
CA PHE A 367 -4.85 -11.81 -6.60
C PHE A 367 -4.32 -10.90 -5.49
N CYS A 368 -4.95 -10.94 -4.33
CA CYS A 368 -4.69 -10.05 -3.22
C CYS A 368 -4.14 -10.82 -2.00
N PRO A 369 -2.82 -10.98 -1.85
CA PRO A 369 -2.19 -11.75 -0.77
C PRO A 369 -2.20 -10.97 0.55
N ILE A 370 -3.38 -10.78 1.14
CA ILE A 370 -3.58 -9.95 2.33
C ILE A 370 -3.07 -10.61 3.62
N ASP A 371 -3.01 -11.94 3.63
CA ASP A 371 -2.64 -12.73 4.81
C ASP A 371 -1.15 -13.17 4.79
N ASP A 372 -0.33 -12.62 3.91
CA ASP A 372 1.10 -12.88 3.84
C ASP A 372 1.88 -12.26 5.00
N ASP A 373 3.04 -12.85 5.28
CA ASP A 373 4.09 -12.17 6.02
C ASP A 373 4.78 -11.15 5.12
N MET A 374 4.46 -9.88 5.32
CA MET A 374 4.97 -8.76 4.52
C MET A 374 6.44 -8.46 4.77
N SER A 375 7.07 -9.06 5.76
CA SER A 375 8.51 -8.95 6.04
C SER A 375 9.35 -10.01 5.31
N LYS A 376 8.70 -10.91 4.59
CA LYS A 376 9.35 -12.06 3.91
C LYS A 376 8.86 -12.20 2.48
N PRO A 377 9.71 -12.61 1.53
CA PRO A 377 9.31 -12.77 0.13
C PRO A 377 8.28 -13.89 -0.06
N LEU A 378 7.57 -13.88 -1.18
CA LEU A 378 6.51 -14.85 -1.50
C LEU A 378 7.00 -16.30 -1.57
N ASP A 379 8.28 -16.53 -1.83
CA ASP A 379 8.88 -17.88 -1.82
C ASP A 379 9.48 -18.30 -0.47
N ALA A 380 9.37 -17.46 0.56
CA ALA A 380 9.73 -17.86 1.92
C ALA A 380 8.77 -18.97 2.43
N PRO A 381 9.23 -19.88 3.30
CA PRO A 381 8.42 -20.99 3.80
C PRO A 381 7.04 -20.57 4.34
N VAL A 382 6.95 -19.43 5.03
CA VAL A 382 5.71 -18.88 5.61
C VAL A 382 4.70 -18.41 4.55
N ASN A 383 5.17 -18.03 3.35
CA ASN A 383 4.35 -17.52 2.24
C ASN A 383 4.17 -18.53 1.09
N THR A 384 4.68 -19.75 1.22
CA THR A 384 4.70 -20.77 0.15
C THR A 384 3.29 -21.07 -0.38
N GLU A 385 2.28 -21.09 0.48
CA GLU A 385 0.89 -21.34 0.09
C GLU A 385 0.39 -20.26 -0.87
N THR A 386 0.66 -19.00 -0.55
CA THR A 386 0.27 -17.85 -1.38
C THR A 386 0.90 -17.92 -2.78
N LEU A 387 2.20 -18.19 -2.85
CA LEU A 387 2.87 -18.36 -4.14
C LEU A 387 2.31 -19.55 -4.95
N ARG A 388 1.98 -20.65 -4.27
CA ARG A 388 1.32 -21.82 -4.89
C ARG A 388 -0.06 -21.43 -5.44
N ASN A 389 -0.87 -20.71 -4.68
CA ASN A 389 -2.19 -20.25 -5.09
C ASN A 389 -2.08 -19.32 -6.32
N LEU A 390 -1.16 -18.37 -6.33
CA LEU A 390 -0.90 -17.50 -7.47
C LEU A 390 -0.57 -18.32 -8.75
N LYS A 391 0.34 -19.29 -8.65
CA LYS A 391 0.68 -20.18 -9.77
C LYS A 391 -0.52 -21.02 -10.24
N ASN A 392 -1.37 -21.45 -9.32
CA ASN A 392 -2.57 -22.22 -9.66
C ASN A 392 -3.65 -21.35 -10.33
N TRP A 393 -3.76 -20.07 -9.97
CA TRP A 393 -4.64 -19.12 -10.64
C TRP A 393 -4.31 -18.98 -12.13
N LYS A 394 -3.01 -19.01 -12.49
CA LYS A 394 -2.60 -18.97 -13.91
C LYS A 394 -3.13 -20.15 -14.73
N LYS A 395 -3.40 -21.28 -14.09
CA LYS A 395 -4.03 -22.44 -14.75
C LYS A 395 -5.52 -22.24 -15.00
N VAL A 396 -6.18 -21.35 -14.28
CA VAL A 396 -7.64 -21.08 -14.32
C VAL A 396 -7.97 -19.87 -15.19
N CYS A 397 -7.14 -18.82 -15.14
CA CYS A 397 -7.35 -17.53 -15.79
C CYS A 397 -6.09 -17.07 -16.53
N LYS A 398 -6.27 -16.49 -17.71
CA LYS A 398 -5.18 -15.95 -18.53
C LYS A 398 -4.62 -14.65 -17.97
N ASN A 399 -5.50 -13.75 -17.51
CA ASN A 399 -5.12 -12.42 -17.05
C ASN A 399 -5.08 -12.39 -15.53
N ILE A 400 -3.87 -12.45 -14.98
CA ILE A 400 -3.63 -12.36 -13.54
C ILE A 400 -3.01 -11.00 -13.22
N TRP A 401 -3.67 -10.24 -12.37
CA TRP A 401 -3.11 -9.07 -11.71
C TRP A 401 -2.85 -9.39 -10.25
N ILE A 402 -2.08 -8.54 -9.57
CA ILE A 402 -1.83 -8.67 -8.15
C ILE A 402 -2.15 -7.35 -7.44
N GLY A 403 -3.00 -7.44 -6.41
CA GLY A 403 -3.20 -6.40 -5.40
C GLY A 403 -2.15 -6.55 -4.32
N TYR A 404 -0.99 -5.93 -4.50
CA TYR A 404 0.19 -6.13 -3.67
C TYR A 404 0.25 -5.16 -2.49
N TYR A 405 0.38 -5.70 -1.29
CA TYR A 405 0.42 -4.91 -0.05
C TYR A 405 1.87 -4.68 0.41
N VAL A 406 2.21 -3.43 0.69
CA VAL A 406 3.56 -3.02 1.09
C VAL A 406 3.67 -2.70 2.57
N SER A 407 2.58 -2.26 3.21
CA SER A 407 2.57 -1.88 4.61
C SER A 407 1.29 -2.31 5.33
N PRO A 408 1.35 -2.58 6.65
CA PRO A 408 0.15 -2.91 7.43
C PRO A 408 -0.84 -1.74 7.51
N TYR A 409 -2.12 -2.02 7.30
CA TYR A 409 -3.19 -1.00 7.30
C TYR A 409 -3.38 -0.32 8.67
N ALA A 410 -3.15 -1.05 9.76
CA ALA A 410 -3.27 -0.49 11.11
C ALA A 410 -2.36 0.73 11.37
N PHE A 411 -1.36 0.93 10.52
CA PHE A 411 -0.45 2.07 10.56
C PHE A 411 -0.83 3.21 9.58
N SER A 412 -1.99 3.14 8.95
CA SER A 412 -2.47 4.19 8.04
C SER A 412 -2.48 5.60 8.67
N HIS A 413 -2.51 5.69 10.00
CA HIS A 413 -2.48 6.94 10.76
C HIS A 413 -1.24 7.10 11.64
N MET A 414 -0.29 6.17 11.59
CA MET A 414 0.92 6.13 12.42
C MET A 414 2.12 5.72 11.57
N ALA A 415 3.33 5.96 12.09
CA ALA A 415 4.53 5.42 11.47
C ALA A 415 4.55 3.90 11.55
N VAL A 416 4.87 3.25 10.45
CA VAL A 416 5.19 1.83 10.44
C VAL A 416 6.58 1.66 11.07
N PRO A 417 6.73 0.88 12.14
CA PRO A 417 8.06 0.58 12.68
C PRO A 417 8.99 0.04 11.59
N PRO A 418 10.30 0.24 11.69
CA PRO A 418 11.23 -0.29 10.71
C PRO A 418 11.08 -1.80 10.58
N PHE A 419 10.79 -2.27 9.38
CA PHE A 419 10.83 -3.70 9.03
C PHE A 419 11.34 -3.87 7.61
N GLY A 420 12.01 -4.99 7.35
CA GLY A 420 12.63 -5.26 6.06
C GLY A 420 11.58 -5.71 5.06
N ASN A 421 11.39 -4.94 4.00
CA ASN A 421 10.57 -5.32 2.86
C ASN A 421 10.98 -4.63 1.55
N VAL A 422 12.10 -3.96 1.52
CA VAL A 422 12.64 -3.37 0.28
C VAL A 422 13.11 -4.47 -0.66
N TYR A 423 13.92 -5.40 -0.17
CA TYR A 423 14.40 -6.55 -0.96
C TYR A 423 13.27 -7.55 -1.26
N ARG A 424 12.28 -7.65 -0.37
CA ARG A 424 11.05 -8.40 -0.65
C ARG A 424 10.35 -7.91 -1.91
N ILE A 425 10.14 -6.61 -2.05
CA ILE A 425 9.48 -6.00 -3.23
C ILE A 425 10.19 -6.42 -4.52
N ILE A 426 11.51 -6.31 -4.56
CA ILE A 426 12.33 -6.68 -5.73
C ILE A 426 12.13 -8.16 -6.08
N ARG A 427 12.27 -9.03 -5.09
CA ARG A 427 12.13 -10.48 -5.27
C ARG A 427 10.72 -10.89 -5.67
N ASP A 428 9.70 -10.32 -5.01
CA ASP A 428 8.31 -10.64 -5.28
C ASP A 428 7.86 -10.20 -6.67
N PHE A 429 8.34 -9.05 -7.17
CA PHE A 429 8.03 -8.61 -8.53
C PHE A 429 8.60 -9.58 -9.56
N ALA A 430 9.81 -10.07 -9.36
CA ALA A 430 10.39 -11.11 -10.22
C ALA A 430 9.61 -12.42 -10.15
N LEU A 431 9.20 -12.88 -8.96
CA LEU A 431 8.40 -14.08 -8.75
C LEU A 431 7.01 -13.96 -9.39
N CYS A 432 6.33 -12.82 -9.21
CA CYS A 432 5.03 -12.54 -9.81
C CYS A 432 5.09 -12.58 -11.34
N ARG A 433 6.10 -11.96 -11.95
CA ARG A 433 6.33 -12.04 -13.40
C ARG A 433 6.54 -13.47 -13.87
N LYS A 434 7.41 -14.22 -13.19
CA LYS A 434 7.64 -15.64 -13.47
C LYS A 434 6.36 -16.48 -13.33
N ALA A 435 5.46 -16.09 -12.43
CA ALA A 435 4.14 -16.69 -12.28
C ALA A 435 3.12 -16.23 -13.35
N GLY A 436 3.49 -15.31 -14.24
CA GLY A 436 2.66 -14.82 -15.33
C GLY A 436 1.69 -13.70 -14.94
N VAL A 437 1.99 -12.93 -13.90
CA VAL A 437 1.28 -11.71 -13.54
C VAL A 437 1.55 -10.64 -14.59
N THR A 438 0.47 -10.01 -15.08
CA THR A 438 0.52 -8.97 -16.12
C THR A 438 0.06 -7.60 -15.64
N GLY A 439 -0.41 -7.48 -14.41
CA GLY A 439 -0.83 -6.21 -13.82
C GLY A 439 -0.51 -6.14 -12.34
N PHE A 440 -0.16 -4.94 -11.87
CA PHE A 440 0.21 -4.67 -10.49
C PHE A 440 -0.59 -3.47 -9.96
N GLY A 441 -1.43 -3.72 -8.97
CA GLY A 441 -2.07 -2.71 -8.14
C GLY A 441 -1.40 -2.71 -6.77
N ILE A 442 -0.59 -1.69 -6.51
CA ILE A 442 0.15 -1.62 -5.24
C ILE A 442 -0.67 -0.83 -4.24
N ASP A 443 -1.06 -1.50 -3.16
CA ASP A 443 -1.60 -0.84 -1.98
C ASP A 443 -0.45 -0.47 -1.05
N HIS A 444 -0.08 0.79 -1.11
CA HIS A 444 1.05 1.36 -0.39
C HIS A 444 0.53 2.27 0.73
N ALA A 445 -0.47 1.77 1.48
CA ALA A 445 -0.89 2.49 2.67
C ALA A 445 0.30 2.57 3.65
N PRO A 446 0.65 3.73 4.10
CA PRO A 446 -0.07 4.42 5.15
C PRO A 446 -0.66 5.74 4.65
N GLY A 447 -1.86 6.06 5.05
CA GLY A 447 -2.53 7.34 4.78
C GLY A 447 -1.84 8.54 5.42
N ASN A 448 -0.66 8.35 5.99
CA ASN A 448 0.15 9.40 6.57
C ASN A 448 1.50 9.49 5.82
N PRO A 449 1.69 10.49 4.97
CA PRO A 449 2.82 10.59 4.03
C PRO A 449 4.18 10.76 4.70
N THR A 450 4.17 11.01 5.99
CA THR A 450 5.38 11.42 6.70
C THR A 450 6.17 10.25 7.25
N MET A 451 5.59 9.03 7.24
CA MET A 451 5.82 8.10 8.34
C MET A 451 6.36 6.73 7.90
N GLY A 452 6.86 6.58 6.72
CA GLY A 452 7.11 5.26 6.15
C GLY A 452 8.55 4.73 6.15
N GLY A 453 9.50 5.32 6.85
CA GLY A 453 10.89 4.86 6.72
C GLY A 453 11.40 4.96 5.27
N PHE A 454 11.62 3.82 4.61
CA PHE A 454 12.06 3.77 3.22
C PHE A 454 10.95 3.89 2.17
N ILE A 455 9.81 4.48 2.50
CA ILE A 455 8.64 4.55 1.61
C ILE A 455 8.95 5.21 0.25
N GLU A 456 9.84 6.18 0.21
CA GLU A 456 10.22 6.86 -1.03
C GLU A 456 11.12 5.98 -1.88
N LEU A 457 12.08 5.29 -1.29
CA LEU A 457 12.87 4.28 -1.98
C LEU A 457 12.00 3.14 -2.52
N GLN A 458 11.06 2.64 -1.72
CA GLN A 458 10.09 1.63 -2.15
C GLN A 458 9.26 2.12 -3.33
N THR A 459 8.75 3.35 -3.26
CA THR A 459 7.96 3.95 -4.35
C THR A 459 8.79 4.12 -5.62
N TYR A 460 10.03 4.58 -5.50
CA TYR A 460 10.97 4.69 -6.61
C TYR A 460 11.25 3.33 -7.25
N LEU A 461 11.62 2.33 -6.46
CA LEU A 461 11.90 0.98 -6.96
C LEU A 461 10.68 0.36 -7.64
N MET A 462 9.50 0.45 -7.03
CA MET A 462 8.27 -0.05 -7.63
C MET A 462 7.97 0.64 -8.95
N ALA A 463 8.07 1.96 -9.01
CA ALA A 463 7.83 2.72 -10.23
C ALA A 463 8.80 2.33 -11.37
N ARG A 464 10.07 2.14 -11.04
CA ARG A 464 11.13 1.74 -11.99
C ARG A 464 10.95 0.31 -12.49
N LEU A 465 10.76 -0.65 -11.57
CA LEU A 465 10.67 -2.08 -11.87
C LEU A 465 9.34 -2.46 -12.54
N LEU A 466 8.24 -1.74 -12.29
CA LEU A 466 6.99 -1.93 -13.03
C LEU A 466 7.09 -1.48 -14.49
N ARG A 467 7.92 -0.51 -14.76
CA ARG A 467 8.18 -0.01 -16.11
C ARG A 467 9.21 -0.88 -16.85
N ASP A 468 10.31 -1.16 -16.20
CA ASP A 468 11.44 -1.91 -16.74
C ASP A 468 11.99 -2.90 -15.70
N PRO A 469 11.51 -4.13 -15.73
CA PRO A 469 11.82 -5.14 -14.72
C PRO A 469 13.23 -5.72 -14.81
N ASP A 470 13.96 -5.41 -15.86
CA ASP A 470 15.33 -5.91 -16.08
C ASP A 470 16.39 -4.91 -15.58
N LEU A 471 15.95 -3.81 -14.94
CA LEU A 471 16.86 -2.86 -14.30
C LEU A 471 17.56 -3.50 -13.09
N ASP A 472 18.84 -3.15 -12.94
CA ASP A 472 19.63 -3.54 -11.77
C ASP A 472 19.10 -2.81 -10.53
N ALA A 473 18.44 -3.55 -9.64
CA ALA A 473 17.83 -3.00 -8.43
C ALA A 473 18.89 -2.50 -7.43
N GLU A 474 20.06 -3.12 -7.34
CA GLU A 474 21.14 -2.64 -6.46
C GLU A 474 21.69 -1.31 -6.97
N PHE A 475 21.85 -1.16 -8.28
CA PHE A 475 22.20 0.12 -8.87
C PHE A 475 21.14 1.19 -8.57
N LEU A 476 19.86 0.86 -8.72
CA LEU A 476 18.77 1.80 -8.40
C LEU A 476 18.76 2.23 -6.94
N ILE A 477 19.00 1.30 -6.01
CA ILE A 477 19.11 1.62 -4.58
C ILE A 477 20.28 2.56 -4.32
N LYS A 478 21.44 2.25 -4.86
CA LYS A 478 22.65 3.06 -4.70
C LYS A 478 22.44 4.48 -5.25
N ASP A 479 21.97 4.60 -6.48
CA ASP A 479 21.73 5.87 -7.17
C ASP A 479 20.69 6.74 -6.42
N PHE A 480 19.59 6.12 -5.94
CA PHE A 480 18.61 6.79 -5.10
C PHE A 480 19.23 7.30 -3.78
N MET A 481 20.00 6.46 -3.10
CA MET A 481 20.61 6.83 -1.82
C MET A 481 21.65 7.94 -1.96
N GLU A 482 22.45 7.92 -3.02
CA GLU A 482 23.42 8.98 -3.31
C GLU A 482 22.71 10.33 -3.57
N PHE A 483 21.61 10.31 -4.30
CA PHE A 483 20.80 11.50 -4.55
C PHE A 483 20.14 12.01 -3.26
N GLU A 484 19.41 11.14 -2.56
CA GLU A 484 18.53 11.54 -1.46
C GLU A 484 19.29 11.85 -0.17
N TYR A 485 20.40 11.13 0.10
CA TYR A 485 21.13 11.22 1.38
C TYR A 485 22.56 11.74 1.24
N GLY A 486 23.08 11.91 0.04
CA GLY A 486 24.41 12.46 -0.21
C GLY A 486 25.53 11.77 0.58
N LYS A 487 26.27 12.52 1.40
CA LYS A 487 27.37 11.97 2.21
C LYS A 487 26.95 10.88 3.20
N ALA A 488 25.66 10.80 3.53
CA ALA A 488 25.09 9.79 4.43
C ALA A 488 24.66 8.49 3.70
N ALA A 489 24.74 8.43 2.36
CA ALA A 489 24.21 7.32 1.56
C ALA A 489 24.77 5.95 1.97
N GLY A 490 26.11 5.84 2.17
CA GLY A 490 26.71 4.57 2.55
C GLY A 490 26.25 4.06 3.92
N LEU A 491 26.07 4.96 4.89
CA LEU A 491 25.59 4.60 6.22
C LEU A 491 24.07 4.29 6.19
N MET A 492 23.31 4.97 5.34
CA MET A 492 21.89 4.68 5.12
C MET A 492 21.69 3.29 4.46
N LYS A 493 22.52 2.94 3.48
CA LYS A 493 22.51 1.59 2.87
C LYS A 493 22.82 0.52 3.91
N ARG A 494 23.83 0.75 4.76
CA ARG A 494 24.17 -0.16 5.85
C ARG A 494 22.98 -0.33 6.82
N TYR A 495 22.30 0.75 7.19
CA TYR A 495 21.10 0.69 8.01
C TYR A 495 20.01 -0.16 7.36
N LEU A 496 19.72 0.06 6.07
CA LEU A 496 18.77 -0.77 5.31
C LEU A 496 19.14 -2.25 5.40
N ASP A 497 20.38 -2.61 5.08
CA ASP A 497 20.84 -4.00 5.05
C ASP A 497 20.73 -4.67 6.42
N GLU A 498 21.03 -3.95 7.50
CA GLU A 498 20.94 -4.47 8.86
C GLU A 498 19.47 -4.65 9.31
N VAL A 499 18.55 -3.75 8.89
CA VAL A 499 17.11 -3.92 9.12
C VAL A 499 16.60 -5.15 8.38
N GLU A 500 16.88 -5.28 7.09
CA GLU A 500 16.49 -6.43 6.27
C GLU A 500 17.00 -7.76 6.87
N LYS A 501 18.27 -7.80 7.27
CA LYS A 501 18.88 -8.96 7.91
C LYS A 501 18.24 -9.31 9.25
N THR A 502 17.90 -8.31 10.06
CA THR A 502 17.22 -8.52 11.35
C THR A 502 15.82 -9.11 11.10
N CYS A 503 15.12 -8.57 10.14
CA CYS A 503 13.77 -9.01 9.78
C CYS A 503 13.73 -10.43 9.20
N ALA A 504 14.72 -10.78 8.40
CA ALA A 504 14.84 -12.14 7.86
C ALA A 504 15.01 -13.21 8.95
N LYS A 505 15.65 -12.85 10.05
CA LYS A 505 15.94 -13.76 11.18
C LYS A 505 14.83 -13.87 12.22
N THR A 506 13.90 -12.93 12.24
CA THR A 506 12.84 -12.94 13.25
C THR A 506 11.71 -13.91 12.86
N ASN A 507 11.11 -14.54 13.87
CA ASN A 507 9.90 -15.35 13.72
C ASN A 507 8.61 -14.52 13.80
N SER A 508 8.70 -13.22 13.91
CA SER A 508 7.52 -12.33 13.90
C SER A 508 6.83 -12.37 12.56
N PHE A 509 5.52 -12.38 12.57
CA PHE A 509 4.65 -12.38 11.40
C PHE A 509 4.01 -10.99 11.23
N ILE A 510 4.28 -10.35 10.12
CA ILE A 510 3.77 -9.02 9.80
C ILE A 510 2.83 -9.11 8.61
N SER A 511 1.53 -8.98 8.84
CA SER A 511 0.50 -8.96 7.79
C SER A 511 -0.15 -7.58 7.66
N TRP A 512 -1.00 -7.43 6.67
CA TRP A 512 -1.82 -6.23 6.46
C TRP A 512 -2.64 -5.83 7.69
N SER A 513 -3.09 -6.80 8.48
CA SER A 513 -3.86 -6.58 9.72
C SER A 513 -3.01 -6.44 10.97
N SER A 514 -1.68 -6.55 10.89
CA SER A 514 -0.78 -6.45 12.04
C SER A 514 -0.87 -5.10 12.74
N LYS A 515 -0.85 -5.14 14.07
CA LYS A 515 -0.92 -3.98 14.96
C LYS A 515 0.46 -3.63 15.53
N PRO A 516 0.68 -2.43 16.11
CA PRO A 516 1.97 -2.01 16.65
C PRO A 516 2.65 -3.04 17.55
N GLY A 517 1.88 -3.77 18.36
CA GLY A 517 2.42 -4.83 19.23
C GLY A 517 3.15 -5.96 18.53
N ALA A 518 2.81 -6.25 17.27
CA ALA A 518 3.49 -7.29 16.49
C ALA A 518 4.98 -6.98 16.28
N PHE A 519 5.39 -5.73 16.42
CA PHE A 519 6.77 -5.29 16.27
C PHE A 519 7.57 -5.31 17.57
N ALA A 520 6.93 -5.58 18.72
CA ALA A 520 7.60 -5.52 20.02
C ALA A 520 8.77 -6.50 20.17
N GLY A 521 8.64 -7.72 19.59
CA GLY A 521 9.70 -8.72 19.60
C GLY A 521 10.60 -8.71 18.37
N PHE A 522 10.37 -7.78 17.44
CA PHE A 522 10.98 -7.77 16.12
C PHE A 522 12.41 -7.20 16.15
N TYR A 523 12.68 -6.28 17.07
CA TYR A 523 13.90 -5.52 17.08
C TYR A 523 14.58 -5.52 18.45
N PRO A 524 15.79 -6.09 18.59
CA PRO A 524 16.55 -6.03 19.84
C PRO A 524 16.89 -4.59 20.21
N GLY A 525 16.83 -4.23 21.50
CA GLY A 525 17.12 -2.87 21.95
C GLY A 525 18.53 -2.39 21.61
N LYS A 526 19.53 -3.31 21.63
CA LYS A 526 20.89 -3.01 21.20
C LYS A 526 20.98 -2.56 19.75
N ASP A 527 20.17 -3.16 18.87
CA ASP A 527 20.14 -2.78 17.46
C ASP A 527 19.43 -1.43 17.27
N VAL A 528 18.37 -1.16 18.04
CA VAL A 528 17.72 0.16 18.06
C VAL A 528 18.73 1.25 18.43
N VAL A 529 19.46 1.07 19.53
CA VAL A 529 20.43 2.08 20.02
C VAL A 529 21.57 2.27 19.01
N ARG A 530 22.08 1.19 18.42
CA ARG A 530 23.12 1.27 17.39
C ARG A 530 22.63 2.05 16.17
N HIS A 531 21.43 1.78 15.71
CA HIS A 531 20.86 2.46 14.53
C HIS A 531 20.52 3.93 14.83
N LEU A 532 20.07 4.27 16.02
CA LEU A 532 19.93 5.66 16.43
C LEU A 532 21.27 6.41 16.33
N GLY A 533 22.38 5.77 16.73
CA GLY A 533 23.73 6.29 16.55
C GLY A 533 24.12 6.50 15.07
N TYR A 534 23.68 5.59 14.17
CA TYR A 534 23.87 5.81 12.73
C TYR A 534 23.15 7.06 12.25
N PHE A 535 21.91 7.29 12.70
CA PHE A 535 21.16 8.48 12.34
C PHE A 535 21.73 9.77 12.91
N ASP A 536 22.28 9.75 14.13
CA ASP A 536 22.99 10.92 14.70
C ASP A 536 24.18 11.31 13.81
N GLU A 537 24.93 10.32 13.31
CA GLU A 537 26.05 10.57 12.38
C GLU A 537 25.55 11.02 10.99
N MET A 538 24.51 10.41 10.46
CA MET A 538 23.93 10.80 9.18
C MET A 538 23.40 12.24 9.20
N GLU A 539 22.74 12.65 10.29
CA GLU A 539 22.30 14.04 10.48
C GLU A 539 23.48 15.00 10.54
N ARG A 540 24.58 14.60 11.18
CA ARG A 540 25.84 15.38 11.20
C ARG A 540 26.43 15.54 9.80
N LEU A 541 26.53 14.45 9.04
CA LEU A 541 27.08 14.44 7.67
C LEU A 541 26.26 15.29 6.68
N THR A 542 24.95 15.43 6.93
CA THR A 542 24.02 16.15 6.05
C THR A 542 23.66 17.56 6.56
N ARG A 543 24.26 18.02 7.67
CA ARG A 543 23.93 19.32 8.30
C ARG A 543 24.00 20.50 7.35
N GLY A 544 24.94 20.49 6.40
CA GLY A 544 25.11 21.55 5.39
C GLY A 544 24.11 21.48 4.21
N ASN A 545 23.27 20.44 4.14
CA ASN A 545 22.25 20.30 3.10
C ASN A 545 20.88 20.04 3.75
N PRO A 546 20.02 21.07 3.88
CA PRO A 546 18.73 20.96 4.57
C PRO A 546 17.80 19.89 3.96
N THR A 547 17.80 19.72 2.64
CA THR A 547 16.97 18.73 1.93
C THR A 547 17.40 17.31 2.30
N GLN A 548 18.69 17.00 2.23
CA GLN A 548 19.22 15.69 2.59
C GLN A 548 19.09 15.41 4.08
N ASN A 549 19.30 16.42 4.92
CA ASN A 549 19.13 16.30 6.37
C ASN A 549 17.66 15.98 6.72
N PHE A 550 16.72 16.66 6.08
CA PHE A 550 15.30 16.37 6.25
C PHE A 550 14.94 14.95 5.78
N ALA A 551 15.48 14.50 4.65
CA ALA A 551 15.28 13.12 4.16
C ALA A 551 15.79 12.07 5.16
N VAL A 552 16.98 12.27 5.72
CA VAL A 552 17.56 11.42 6.78
C VAL A 552 16.63 11.36 7.99
N ARG A 553 16.16 12.50 8.50
CA ARG A 553 15.26 12.55 9.68
C ARG A 553 13.91 11.87 9.41
N ARG A 554 13.42 11.89 8.18
CA ARG A 554 12.19 11.17 7.82
C ARG A 554 12.37 9.66 7.87
N VAL A 555 13.49 9.12 7.41
CA VAL A 555 13.78 7.69 7.55
C VAL A 555 13.99 7.32 9.03
N ARG A 556 14.58 8.20 9.82
CA ARG A 556 14.77 8.03 11.26
C ARG A 556 13.46 7.97 12.05
N PHE A 557 12.45 8.74 11.64
CA PHE A 557 11.22 8.97 12.40
C PHE A 557 10.54 7.69 12.92
N PRO A 558 10.33 6.63 12.11
CA PRO A 558 9.76 5.37 12.60
C PRO A 558 10.58 4.70 13.68
N LEU A 559 11.91 4.80 13.59
CA LEU A 559 12.83 4.25 14.59
C LEU A 559 12.74 5.03 15.90
N ASP A 560 12.72 6.36 15.85
CA ASP A 560 12.54 7.21 17.04
C ASP A 560 11.20 6.92 17.73
N LEU A 561 10.11 6.81 16.98
CA LEU A 561 8.78 6.48 17.53
C LEU A 561 8.74 5.07 18.14
N MET A 562 9.38 4.10 17.52
CA MET A 562 9.56 2.76 18.07
C MET A 562 10.41 2.80 19.34
N ALA A 563 11.52 3.54 19.34
CA ALA A 563 12.38 3.70 20.50
C ALA A 563 11.64 4.33 21.68
N LEU A 564 10.80 5.33 21.44
CA LEU A 564 9.93 5.93 22.46
C LEU A 564 8.87 4.92 22.95
N SER A 565 8.23 4.19 22.05
CA SER A 565 7.17 3.22 22.39
C SER A 565 7.68 2.06 23.24
N PHE A 566 8.92 1.65 23.07
CA PHE A 566 9.57 0.57 23.82
C PHE A 566 10.70 1.05 24.74
N PHE A 567 10.68 2.31 25.11
CA PHE A 567 11.76 3.01 25.81
C PHE A 567 12.29 2.26 27.04
N ARG A 568 11.40 1.82 27.92
CA ARG A 568 11.77 1.09 29.16
C ARG A 568 12.45 -0.24 28.89
N ARG A 569 11.93 -1.01 27.91
CA ARG A 569 12.54 -2.23 27.47
C ARG A 569 13.97 -1.99 26.97
N ILE A 570 14.13 -0.99 26.09
CA ILE A 570 15.42 -0.64 25.51
C ILE A 570 16.39 -0.18 26.60
N LYS A 571 15.94 0.65 27.55
CA LYS A 571 16.76 1.05 28.72
C LYS A 571 17.20 -0.15 29.57
N LYS A 572 16.31 -1.14 29.76
CA LYS A 572 16.65 -2.37 30.48
C LYS A 572 17.67 -3.22 29.72
N GLU A 573 17.51 -3.34 28.39
CA GLU A 573 18.43 -4.10 27.54
C GLU A 573 19.77 -3.40 27.31
N VAL A 574 19.80 -2.06 27.33
CA VAL A 574 20.96 -1.20 27.08
C VAL A 574 21.02 -0.07 28.11
N PRO A 575 21.43 -0.34 29.36
CA PRO A 575 21.48 0.68 30.42
C PRO A 575 22.39 1.87 30.11
N SER A 576 23.40 1.67 29.27
CA SER A 576 24.33 2.72 28.82
C SER A 576 23.73 3.76 27.87
N TRP A 577 22.52 3.49 27.31
CA TRP A 577 21.85 4.43 26.44
C TRP A 577 21.40 5.68 27.20
N LYS A 578 22.00 6.84 26.88
CA LYS A 578 21.84 8.11 27.64
C LYS A 578 20.59 8.93 27.27
N THR A 579 19.98 8.69 26.10
CA THR A 579 18.80 9.44 25.63
C THR A 579 17.63 9.31 26.61
N ASP A 580 16.91 10.38 26.86
CA ASP A 580 15.67 10.40 27.63
C ASP A 580 14.43 10.45 26.71
N ALA A 581 13.26 10.13 27.27
CA ALA A 581 12.01 10.07 26.52
C ALA A 581 11.54 11.43 26.00
N LYS A 582 11.84 12.53 26.73
CA LYS A 582 11.45 13.89 26.33
C LYS A 582 12.22 14.31 25.08
N THR A 583 13.53 14.13 25.07
CA THR A 583 14.41 14.41 23.91
C THR A 583 13.96 13.64 22.67
N LEU A 584 13.60 12.36 22.80
CA LEU A 584 13.02 11.58 21.71
C LEU A 584 11.71 12.16 21.22
N GLY A 585 10.81 12.51 22.14
CA GLY A 585 9.51 13.10 21.81
C GLY A 585 9.65 14.43 21.06
N GLU A 586 10.57 15.28 21.45
CA GLU A 586 10.85 16.56 20.78
C GLU A 586 11.37 16.35 19.35
N LYS A 587 12.30 15.42 19.15
CA LYS A 587 12.81 15.05 17.81
C LYS A 587 11.68 14.53 16.91
N ILE A 588 10.87 13.63 17.42
CA ILE A 588 9.71 13.07 16.71
C ILE A 588 8.77 14.19 16.25
N LEU A 589 8.35 15.05 17.18
CA LEU A 589 7.40 16.13 16.89
C LEU A 589 7.97 17.17 15.92
N LYS A 590 9.25 17.51 16.04
CA LYS A 590 9.92 18.40 15.08
C LYS A 590 9.84 17.83 13.66
N THR A 591 10.30 16.58 13.46
CA THR A 591 10.30 15.95 12.14
C THR A 591 8.88 15.79 11.59
N TYR A 592 7.92 15.43 12.47
CA TYR A 592 6.52 15.28 12.05
C TYR A 592 5.90 16.57 11.56
N ARG A 593 6.09 17.69 12.29
CA ARG A 593 5.57 19.01 11.90
C ARG A 593 6.16 19.47 10.57
N GLU A 594 7.48 19.35 10.39
CA GLU A 594 8.14 19.69 9.13
C GLU A 594 7.61 18.84 7.97
N ALA A 595 7.46 17.54 8.18
CA ALA A 595 6.95 16.64 7.18
C ALA A 595 5.45 16.91 6.87
N ALA A 596 4.63 17.15 7.88
CA ALA A 596 3.23 17.54 7.68
C ALA A 596 3.12 18.83 6.86
N HIS A 597 3.96 19.81 7.14
CA HIS A 597 4.02 21.04 6.33
C HIS A 597 4.49 20.78 4.91
N ALA A 598 5.52 19.97 4.72
CA ALA A 598 6.08 19.68 3.40
C ALA A 598 5.15 18.87 2.50
N PHE A 599 4.33 17.96 3.06
CA PHE A 599 3.49 17.06 2.27
C PHE A 599 2.04 17.50 2.11
N TYR A 600 1.52 18.38 2.99
CA TYR A 600 0.12 18.79 2.99
C TYR A 600 -0.11 20.23 2.55
N THR A 601 0.75 20.82 1.76
CA THR A 601 0.57 22.17 1.23
C THR A 601 -0.59 22.23 0.21
N VAL A 602 -1.83 22.00 0.65
CA VAL A 602 -2.99 22.07 -0.23
C VAL A 602 -3.99 23.12 0.26
N SER A 603 -4.54 23.85 -0.69
CA SER A 603 -5.50 24.94 -0.46
C SER A 603 -6.90 24.45 -0.06
N GLU A 604 -7.22 23.16 -0.19
CA GLU A 604 -8.56 22.63 0.05
C GLU A 604 -8.90 22.48 1.53
N PRO A 605 -10.03 23.04 2.02
CA PRO A 605 -10.41 23.02 3.44
C PRO A 605 -10.55 21.62 4.04
N GLN A 606 -11.01 20.64 3.26
CA GLN A 606 -11.19 19.26 3.73
C GLN A 606 -9.85 18.60 4.07
N ILE A 607 -8.82 18.89 3.27
CA ILE A 607 -7.46 18.36 3.46
C ILE A 607 -6.80 19.03 4.66
N ARG A 608 -6.99 20.35 4.85
CA ARG A 608 -6.52 21.06 6.05
C ARG A 608 -7.11 20.49 7.34
N ASN A 609 -8.42 20.19 7.36
CA ASN A 609 -9.07 19.59 8.53
C ASN A 609 -8.56 18.17 8.82
N TRP A 610 -8.26 17.39 7.76
CA TRP A 610 -7.70 16.06 7.91
C TRP A 610 -6.24 16.13 8.42
N GLN A 611 -5.42 16.99 7.82
CA GLN A 611 -4.07 17.31 8.26
C GLN A 611 -4.00 17.73 9.73
N GLN A 612 -4.87 18.66 10.14
CA GLN A 612 -4.91 19.14 11.53
C GLN A 612 -5.27 18.02 12.50
N ARG A 613 -6.22 17.15 12.15
CA ARG A 613 -6.58 15.99 12.98
C ARG A 613 -5.41 15.01 13.13
N HIS A 614 -4.66 14.74 12.06
CA HIS A 614 -3.50 13.87 12.12
C HIS A 614 -2.36 14.49 12.93
N LEU A 615 -2.11 15.78 12.76
CA LEU A 615 -1.09 16.51 13.53
C LEU A 615 -1.42 16.47 15.02
N THR A 616 -2.63 16.84 15.40
CA THR A 616 -3.10 16.81 16.80
C THR A 616 -3.04 15.37 17.36
N GLY A 617 -3.43 14.38 16.57
CA GLY A 617 -3.36 12.98 16.97
C GLY A 617 -1.94 12.50 17.25
N MET A 618 -0.98 12.88 16.42
CA MET A 618 0.44 12.53 16.64
C MET A 618 1.02 13.28 17.83
N GLU A 619 0.71 14.55 17.99
CA GLU A 619 1.16 15.34 19.13
C GLU A 619 0.66 14.76 20.46
N ASN A 620 -0.61 14.37 20.52
CA ASN A 620 -1.19 13.70 21.68
C ASN A 620 -0.52 12.34 21.95
N LEU A 621 -0.34 11.52 20.89
CA LEU A 621 0.34 10.22 21.03
C LEU A 621 1.75 10.39 21.62
N VAL A 622 2.56 11.27 21.04
CA VAL A 622 3.94 11.46 21.47
C VAL A 622 4.01 12.05 22.89
N ARG A 623 3.17 13.03 23.20
CA ARG A 623 3.09 13.61 24.56
C ARG A 623 2.75 12.53 25.58
N ASN A 624 1.74 11.73 25.31
CA ASN A 624 1.31 10.64 26.18
C ASN A 624 2.41 9.59 26.38
N LEU A 625 3.10 9.21 25.29
CA LEU A 625 4.24 8.28 25.38
C LEU A 625 5.39 8.88 26.20
N VAL A 626 5.72 10.15 26.01
CA VAL A 626 6.79 10.82 26.76
C VAL A 626 6.51 10.77 28.26
N ILE A 627 5.29 11.15 28.67
CA ILE A 627 4.90 11.13 30.10
C ILE A 627 4.95 9.69 30.62
N GLN A 628 4.35 8.73 29.91
CA GLN A 628 4.33 7.33 30.30
C GLN A 628 5.75 6.74 30.45
N MET A 629 6.67 7.09 29.58
CA MET A 629 8.03 6.55 29.57
C MET A 629 8.99 7.28 30.52
N SER A 630 8.69 8.52 30.89
CA SER A 630 9.50 9.31 31.84
C SER A 630 9.15 9.07 33.29
N SER A 631 7.93 8.58 33.59
CA SER A 631 7.45 8.38 34.94
C SER A 631 7.86 7.01 35.49
N GLU A 632 8.04 6.89 36.80
CA GLU A 632 8.22 5.62 37.49
C GLU A 632 6.85 5.07 37.92
N ALA A 633 6.63 3.78 37.70
CA ALA A 633 5.40 3.14 38.13
C ALA A 633 5.36 2.98 39.65
N ARG A 634 4.23 3.32 40.27
CA ARG A 634 4.01 2.96 41.66
C ARG A 634 3.88 1.46 41.82
N ALA A 635 4.43 0.94 42.89
CA ALA A 635 4.30 -0.44 43.25
C ALA A 635 2.81 -0.88 43.39
N LEU A 636 2.54 -2.14 43.08
CA LEU A 636 1.23 -2.71 43.35
C LEU A 636 0.97 -2.74 44.89
N PRO A 637 -0.29 -2.63 45.31
CA PRO A 637 -0.66 -2.69 46.71
C PRO A 637 -0.20 -4.02 47.35
N LYS A 638 0.62 -3.92 48.38
CA LYS A 638 1.19 -5.10 49.06
C LYS A 638 0.15 -6.04 49.68
N ASP A 639 -0.93 -5.49 50.18
CA ASP A 639 -2.03 -6.22 50.79
C ASP A 639 -2.81 -7.07 49.78
N LEU A 640 -2.86 -6.70 48.50
CA LEU A 640 -3.49 -7.52 47.46
C LEU A 640 -2.55 -8.61 46.92
N PHE A 641 -1.27 -8.25 46.75
CA PHE A 641 -0.33 -9.09 46.02
C PHE A 641 0.89 -9.54 46.84
N GLY A 642 1.03 -9.06 48.08
CA GLY A 642 2.21 -9.27 48.92
C GLY A 642 2.56 -10.72 49.26
N LYS A 643 1.61 -11.63 49.09
CA LYS A 643 1.81 -13.08 49.22
C LYS A 643 1.99 -13.82 47.88
N THR A 644 1.94 -13.09 46.79
CA THR A 644 2.06 -13.66 45.45
C THR A 644 3.51 -13.58 45.01
N ASP A 645 4.05 -14.66 44.49
CA ASP A 645 5.38 -14.65 43.87
C ASP A 645 5.42 -13.58 42.76
N PRO A 646 6.34 -12.62 42.87
CA PRO A 646 6.48 -11.58 41.84
C PRO A 646 6.67 -12.12 40.43
N ALA A 647 7.24 -13.30 40.26
CA ALA A 647 7.41 -13.97 38.98
C ALA A 647 6.08 -14.40 38.31
N LEU A 648 5.00 -14.44 39.10
CA LEU A 648 3.66 -14.80 38.63
C LEU A 648 2.79 -13.57 38.33
N ILE A 649 3.30 -12.35 38.53
CA ILE A 649 2.57 -11.11 38.33
C ILE A 649 3.06 -10.45 37.05
N TYR A 650 2.15 -10.19 36.14
CA TYR A 650 2.41 -9.51 34.85
C TYR A 650 1.63 -8.20 34.81
N GLU A 651 2.34 -7.10 34.61
CA GLU A 651 1.73 -5.77 34.49
C GLU A 651 1.78 -5.27 33.05
N PHE A 652 0.66 -4.75 32.60
CA PHE A 652 0.51 -4.14 31.29
C PHE A 652 -0.07 -2.74 31.45
N TYR A 653 0.50 -1.79 30.70
CA TYR A 653 0.05 -0.41 30.68
C TYR A 653 -0.65 -0.10 29.37
N PRO A 654 -1.77 0.64 29.39
CA PRO A 654 -2.46 1.01 28.18
C PRO A 654 -1.53 1.85 27.29
N ILE A 655 -1.46 1.50 26.01
CA ILE A 655 -0.70 2.29 25.05
C ILE A 655 -1.46 3.59 24.77
N ALA A 656 -0.77 4.72 24.87
CA ALA A 656 -1.28 6.00 24.45
C ALA A 656 -1.74 5.96 22.98
N ARG A 657 -2.90 6.49 22.71
CA ARG A 657 -3.48 6.60 21.36
C ARG A 657 -3.84 8.04 21.06
N ALA A 658 -4.01 8.34 19.77
CA ALA A 658 -4.37 9.69 19.32
C ALA A 658 -5.65 10.27 19.94
N LYS A 659 -6.54 9.40 20.40
CA LYS A 659 -7.83 9.77 21.01
C LYS A 659 -7.87 9.60 22.53
N THR A 660 -6.75 9.24 23.15
CA THR A 660 -6.66 9.20 24.61
C THR A 660 -6.08 10.50 25.11
N ARG A 661 -6.58 10.97 26.24
CA ARG A 661 -5.99 12.08 26.99
C ARG A 661 -5.51 11.57 28.34
N GLN A 662 -4.59 12.29 28.93
CA GLN A 662 -4.12 12.04 30.29
C GLN A 662 -4.83 12.95 31.26
N GLU A 663 -5.28 12.38 32.35
CA GLU A 663 -5.80 13.14 33.48
C GLU A 663 -4.88 12.93 34.70
N PRO A 664 -4.50 14.00 35.44
CA PRO A 664 -3.74 13.85 36.67
C PRO A 664 -4.49 12.98 37.66
N ASP A 665 -3.84 11.96 38.16
CA ASP A 665 -4.40 11.07 39.16
C ASP A 665 -3.28 10.61 40.13
N PRO A 666 -3.19 11.23 41.30
CA PRO A 666 -2.14 10.94 42.26
C PRO A 666 -2.11 9.49 42.76
N GLU A 667 -3.20 8.76 42.63
CA GLU A 667 -3.30 7.37 43.08
C GLU A 667 -2.96 6.36 41.95
N ALA A 668 -2.90 6.82 40.70
CA ALA A 668 -2.51 5.96 39.57
C ALA A 668 -1.03 5.60 39.61
N ALA A 669 -0.68 4.48 38.94
CA ALA A 669 0.69 3.97 38.88
C ALA A 669 1.71 5.01 38.41
N TRP A 670 1.28 5.91 37.53
CA TRP A 670 2.12 6.91 36.90
C TRP A 670 1.84 8.34 37.37
N GLY A 671 0.97 8.53 38.35
CA GLY A 671 0.46 9.85 38.75
C GLY A 671 -0.56 10.44 37.77
N TYR A 672 -1.00 9.66 36.80
CA TYR A 672 -2.04 10.01 35.83
C TYR A 672 -2.76 8.75 35.34
N THR A 673 -3.98 8.93 34.81
CA THR A 673 -4.72 7.90 34.09
C THR A 673 -4.91 8.25 32.62
N MET A 674 -5.09 7.24 31.78
CA MET A 674 -5.41 7.42 30.37
C MET A 674 -6.91 7.35 30.19
N VAL A 675 -7.52 8.45 29.75
CA VAL A 675 -8.96 8.56 29.50
C VAL A 675 -9.20 8.48 28.00
N ASN A 676 -10.13 7.62 27.60
CA ASN A 676 -10.56 7.53 26.21
C ASN A 676 -11.75 8.46 25.97
N ASP A 677 -11.59 9.47 25.12
CA ASP A 677 -12.63 10.43 24.74
C ASP A 677 -13.63 9.88 23.72
N ASP A 678 -13.37 8.72 23.13
CA ASP A 678 -14.35 8.08 22.26
C ASP A 678 -15.52 7.54 23.08
N LYS A 679 -16.72 7.95 22.72
CA LYS A 679 -17.99 7.34 23.17
C LYS A 679 -18.13 5.86 22.77
N ILE A 680 -17.02 5.23 22.42
CA ILE A 680 -16.95 3.86 21.94
C ILE A 680 -16.82 2.92 23.14
N GLN A 681 -17.66 1.97 23.15
CA GLN A 681 -17.81 0.84 24.03
C GLN A 681 -16.47 0.16 24.33
N GLY A 682 -15.83 0.54 25.43
CA GLY A 682 -14.67 -0.13 25.99
C GLY A 682 -13.31 0.43 25.51
N PHE A 683 -12.29 0.26 26.35
CA PHE A 683 -10.91 0.41 25.93
C PHE A 683 -10.63 -0.60 24.82
N PRO A 684 -10.06 -0.17 23.70
CA PRO A 684 -9.56 -1.11 22.72
C PRO A 684 -8.32 -1.81 23.31
N ILE A 685 -8.55 -2.89 24.00
CA ILE A 685 -7.52 -3.63 24.67
C ILE A 685 -6.77 -4.48 23.64
N GLN A 686 -5.50 -4.52 23.82
CA GLN A 686 -4.60 -5.25 22.97
C GLN A 686 -4.72 -6.75 23.30
N VAL A 687 -4.63 -7.57 22.27
CA VAL A 687 -4.51 -9.00 22.44
C VAL A 687 -3.14 -9.32 23.03
N LEU A 688 -3.09 -10.01 24.13
CA LEU A 688 -1.87 -10.41 24.82
C LEU A 688 -1.55 -11.87 24.50
N GLN A 689 -0.30 -12.14 24.17
CA GLN A 689 0.22 -13.52 24.08
C GLN A 689 1.35 -13.72 25.07
N TYR A 690 1.29 -14.81 25.77
CA TYR A 690 2.40 -15.29 26.56
C TYR A 690 3.43 -16.00 25.67
N GLU A 691 4.71 -15.66 25.81
CA GLU A 691 5.82 -16.34 25.15
C GLU A 691 6.60 -17.14 26.19
N PRO A 692 6.38 -18.47 26.31
CA PRO A 692 6.92 -19.28 27.38
C PRO A 692 8.44 -19.29 27.43
N VAL A 693 9.10 -19.36 26.27
CA VAL A 693 10.57 -19.43 26.18
C VAL A 693 11.24 -18.19 26.74
N LYS A 694 10.58 -17.01 26.65
CA LYS A 694 11.09 -15.73 27.15
C LYS A 694 10.42 -15.28 28.44
N ASN A 695 9.44 -16.04 28.92
CA ASN A 695 8.60 -15.69 30.08
C ASN A 695 8.04 -14.28 30.01
N ILE A 696 7.56 -13.87 28.84
CA ILE A 696 7.03 -12.53 28.59
C ILE A 696 5.67 -12.60 27.90
N TRP A 697 4.81 -11.65 28.22
CA TRP A 697 3.60 -11.40 27.50
C TRP A 697 3.88 -10.44 26.34
N LYS A 698 3.48 -10.82 25.14
CA LYS A 698 3.56 -9.97 23.96
C LYS A 698 2.19 -9.48 23.57
N ILE A 699 2.16 -8.31 22.98
CA ILE A 699 0.95 -7.70 22.45
C ILE A 699 0.89 -8.01 20.95
N PHE A 700 -0.15 -8.76 20.53
CA PHE A 700 -0.31 -9.17 19.13
C PHE A 700 -1.67 -8.79 18.58
N SER A 701 -1.74 -8.68 17.24
CA SER A 701 -2.98 -8.43 16.51
C SER A 701 -3.74 -9.72 16.16
N LYS A 702 -3.01 -10.83 15.99
CA LYS A 702 -3.57 -12.15 15.70
C LYS A 702 -2.50 -13.20 15.98
N ILE A 703 -2.89 -14.28 16.61
CA ILE A 703 -2.01 -15.38 16.95
C ILE A 703 -2.67 -16.68 16.50
N ASP A 704 -1.90 -17.52 15.88
CA ASP A 704 -2.42 -18.75 15.31
C ASP A 704 -2.24 -19.97 16.19
N LYS A 705 -1.41 -19.91 17.27
CA LYS A 705 -1.26 -21.05 18.19
C LYS A 705 -0.73 -20.63 19.57
N ALA A 706 -1.33 -21.15 20.64
CA ALA A 706 -0.77 -21.15 21.97
C ALA A 706 0.40 -22.15 22.03
N LYS A 707 1.46 -21.79 22.78
CA LYS A 707 2.63 -22.66 22.91
C LYS A 707 2.59 -23.45 24.23
N GLU A 708 3.22 -24.58 24.18
CA GLU A 708 3.44 -25.46 25.36
C GLU A 708 3.93 -24.67 26.58
N GLY A 709 3.38 -24.93 27.74
CA GLY A 709 3.73 -24.28 29.01
C GLY A 709 2.83 -23.09 29.42
N MET A 710 1.78 -22.77 28.64
CA MET A 710 0.78 -21.75 29.03
C MET A 710 -0.34 -22.29 29.92
N GLU A 711 -0.35 -23.58 30.22
CA GLU A 711 -1.39 -24.18 31.05
C GLU A 711 -1.48 -23.53 32.42
N GLY A 712 -2.66 -23.16 32.84
CA GLY A 712 -2.86 -22.64 34.17
C GLY A 712 -4.11 -21.78 34.35
N LYS A 713 -4.45 -21.50 35.59
CA LYS A 713 -5.47 -20.54 35.96
C LYS A 713 -4.85 -19.15 36.09
N TYR A 714 -5.52 -18.16 35.55
CA TYR A 714 -5.11 -16.78 35.61
C TYR A 714 -6.22 -15.93 36.17
N ALA A 715 -5.88 -14.99 37.01
CA ALA A 715 -6.78 -13.94 37.50
C ALA A 715 -6.39 -12.59 36.85
N PHE A 716 -7.38 -11.83 36.42
CA PHE A 716 -7.22 -10.55 35.75
C PHE A 716 -7.69 -9.44 36.69
N TYR A 717 -6.87 -8.43 36.81
CA TYR A 717 -7.15 -7.24 37.58
C TYR A 717 -7.01 -6.02 36.68
N PHE A 718 -7.98 -5.14 36.73
CA PHE A 718 -7.95 -3.87 36.00
C PHE A 718 -7.79 -2.74 37.03
N ALA A 719 -6.77 -1.92 36.87
CA ALA A 719 -6.57 -0.72 37.65
C ALA A 719 -7.02 0.49 36.84
N GLY A 720 -8.00 1.20 37.31
CA GLY A 720 -8.57 2.37 36.66
C GLY A 720 -9.82 2.88 37.37
N THR A 721 -10.37 3.97 36.89
CA THR A 721 -11.62 4.53 37.34
C THR A 721 -12.67 4.48 36.26
N THR A 722 -13.91 4.29 36.64
CA THR A 722 -15.06 4.43 35.74
C THR A 722 -15.98 5.49 36.32
N GLN A 723 -16.23 6.55 35.57
CA GLN A 723 -17.37 7.44 35.84
C GLN A 723 -18.53 6.99 34.94
N ILE A 724 -19.54 6.44 35.54
CA ILE A 724 -20.70 5.91 34.84
C ILE A 724 -21.97 6.52 35.41
N SER A 725 -22.87 6.88 34.50
CA SER A 725 -24.22 7.29 34.87
C SER A 725 -24.91 6.19 35.68
N PRO A 726 -25.71 6.55 36.71
CA PRO A 726 -26.36 5.61 37.64
C PRO A 726 -27.28 4.56 36.99
N ASN A 727 -27.54 4.67 35.70
CA ASN A 727 -28.39 3.74 34.94
C ASN A 727 -27.65 2.58 34.26
N TYR A 728 -26.34 2.40 34.49
CA TYR A 728 -25.57 1.30 33.92
C TYR A 728 -25.32 0.21 34.94
N ASN A 729 -25.78 -1.00 34.65
CA ASN A 729 -25.47 -2.21 35.44
C ASN A 729 -24.05 -2.71 35.05
N LEU A 730 -23.05 -2.18 35.70
CA LEU A 730 -21.71 -2.73 35.66
C LEU A 730 -21.54 -3.66 36.86
N ARG A 731 -21.42 -4.94 36.64
CA ARG A 731 -21.09 -5.91 37.70
C ARG A 731 -19.56 -5.90 37.92
N PHE A 732 -19.09 -4.91 38.65
CA PHE A 732 -17.75 -4.90 39.19
C PHE A 732 -17.80 -5.17 40.70
N HIS A 733 -16.95 -6.04 41.16
CA HIS A 733 -16.67 -6.16 42.58
C HIS A 733 -15.44 -5.29 42.87
N PHE A 734 -15.66 -4.18 43.57
CA PHE A 734 -14.59 -3.29 44.00
C PHE A 734 -13.98 -3.85 45.30
N PRO A 735 -12.73 -4.35 45.28
CA PRO A 735 -11.97 -4.42 46.52
C PRO A 735 -11.79 -2.98 47.05
N ASN A 736 -11.40 -2.76 48.30
CA ASN A 736 -11.28 -1.48 48.99
C ASN A 736 -10.30 -0.45 48.34
N TYR A 737 -9.90 -0.68 47.09
CA TYR A 737 -9.02 0.17 46.30
C TYR A 737 -9.80 0.83 45.16
N LYS A 738 -9.66 2.13 45.04
CA LYS A 738 -10.31 2.97 44.03
C LYS A 738 -10.00 2.54 42.60
N TYR A 739 -8.86 1.88 42.37
CA TYR A 739 -8.30 1.59 41.07
C TYR A 739 -8.08 0.12 40.73
N LEU A 740 -8.36 -0.79 41.66
CA LEU A 740 -8.22 -2.23 41.41
C LEU A 740 -9.55 -2.93 41.56
N PHE A 741 -9.99 -3.54 40.49
CA PHE A 741 -11.19 -4.37 40.52
C PHE A 741 -10.96 -5.68 39.76
N MET A 742 -11.57 -6.73 40.25
CA MET A 742 -11.52 -8.04 39.60
C MET A 742 -12.58 -8.09 38.50
N ILE A 743 -12.19 -8.49 37.31
CA ILE A 743 -13.13 -8.71 36.22
C ILE A 743 -13.77 -10.07 36.40
N ASN A 744 -15.08 -10.11 36.57
CA ASN A 744 -15.83 -11.33 36.58
C ASN A 744 -15.90 -11.93 35.15
N PRO A 745 -15.51 -13.18 34.92
CA PRO A 745 -15.61 -14.32 35.80
C PRO A 745 -14.36 -14.72 36.60
N GLY A 746 -13.51 -13.82 36.96
CA GLY A 746 -12.48 -14.03 38.01
C GLY A 746 -11.30 -14.91 37.62
N GLU A 747 -11.53 -16.06 37.12
CA GLU A 747 -10.49 -17.03 36.74
C GLU A 747 -10.74 -17.50 35.32
N VAL A 748 -9.72 -17.46 34.50
CA VAL A 748 -9.74 -18.05 33.16
C VAL A 748 -8.73 -19.18 33.12
N TRP A 749 -9.17 -20.36 32.75
CA TRP A 749 -8.29 -21.47 32.44
C TRP A 749 -7.71 -21.21 31.03
N LEU A 750 -6.40 -21.13 30.93
CA LEU A 750 -5.70 -21.16 29.68
C LEU A 750 -5.28 -22.61 29.38
N PRO A 751 -5.87 -23.21 28.32
CA PRO A 751 -5.44 -24.54 27.92
C PRO A 751 -4.00 -24.51 27.43
N GLY A 752 -3.21 -25.47 27.81
CA GLY A 752 -1.93 -25.72 27.21
C GLY A 752 -2.14 -26.38 25.87
N MET A 753 -1.33 -25.98 24.90
CA MET A 753 -1.24 -26.49 23.53
C MET A 753 -2.30 -26.04 22.53
N ASP A 754 -1.80 -25.75 21.35
CA ASP A 754 -2.42 -25.59 20.02
C ASP A 754 -3.46 -24.49 19.83
N ASP A 755 -4.01 -23.87 20.87
CA ASP A 755 -4.98 -22.81 20.74
C ASP A 755 -4.41 -21.42 21.03
N THR A 756 -4.76 -20.48 20.18
CA THR A 756 -4.50 -19.07 20.42
C THR A 756 -5.47 -18.54 21.47
N VAL A 757 -4.97 -18.10 22.60
CA VAL A 757 -5.78 -17.48 23.63
C VAL A 757 -5.75 -15.96 23.44
N TYR A 758 -6.93 -15.40 23.15
CA TYR A 758 -7.16 -13.97 23.10
C TYR A 758 -7.75 -13.52 24.44
N ILE A 759 -7.05 -12.64 25.11
CA ILE A 759 -7.57 -12.00 26.33
C ILE A 759 -8.15 -10.67 25.92
N TYR A 760 -9.48 -10.61 25.83
CA TYR A 760 -10.22 -9.37 25.64
C TYR A 760 -10.71 -8.86 26.97
N ILE A 761 -10.22 -7.73 27.40
CA ILE A 761 -10.87 -6.95 28.46
C ILE A 761 -11.72 -5.92 27.73
N SER A 762 -12.98 -6.19 27.50
CA SER A 762 -13.92 -5.21 26.97
C SER A 762 -14.85 -4.77 28.08
N LEU A 763 -14.89 -3.49 28.33
CA LEU A 763 -15.94 -2.89 29.18
C LEU A 763 -17.15 -2.68 28.27
N LYS A 764 -18.12 -3.60 28.35
CA LYS A 764 -19.34 -3.51 27.57
C LYS A 764 -20.40 -2.78 28.39
N PHE A 765 -20.74 -1.58 27.95
CA PHE A 765 -21.86 -0.83 28.53
C PHE A 765 -23.17 -1.40 27.98
N THR A 766 -24.00 -1.92 28.84
CA THR A 766 -25.38 -2.34 28.52
C THR A 766 -26.35 -1.28 29.04
N GLY A 767 -26.66 -0.29 28.22
CA GLY A 767 -27.65 0.76 28.56
C GLY A 767 -28.02 1.62 27.35
N PRO A 768 -29.05 2.44 27.40
CA PRO A 768 -29.48 3.25 26.27
C PRO A 768 -28.42 4.29 25.90
N ARG A 769 -28.04 4.31 24.62
CA ARG A 769 -26.92 5.05 24.04
C ARG A 769 -27.03 6.57 24.07
N TYR A 770 -28.09 7.17 24.61
CA TYR A 770 -28.32 8.61 24.57
C TYR A 770 -29.03 9.13 25.81
N TYR A 771 -28.32 9.89 26.62
CA TYR A 771 -28.95 10.86 27.50
C TYR A 771 -28.80 12.25 26.87
N LYS A 772 -29.85 12.76 26.28
CA LYS A 772 -29.95 14.18 25.93
C LYS A 772 -30.04 14.99 27.23
N GLY A 773 -28.98 15.70 27.59
CA GLY A 773 -28.96 16.65 28.68
C GLY A 773 -28.09 16.32 29.90
N SER A 774 -27.35 15.22 29.93
CA SER A 774 -26.38 14.97 31.01
C SER A 774 -25.05 15.67 30.72
N THR A 775 -24.60 16.48 31.69
CA THR A 775 -23.27 17.11 31.70
C THR A 775 -22.15 16.13 32.07
N LEU A 776 -22.47 14.91 32.45
CA LEU A 776 -21.52 13.83 32.76
C LEU A 776 -21.12 13.11 31.47
N LYS A 777 -19.88 13.30 31.05
CA LYS A 777 -19.24 12.46 30.02
C LYS A 777 -18.88 11.12 30.64
N ASP A 778 -19.53 10.04 30.19
CA ASP A 778 -19.07 8.69 30.55
C ASP A 778 -17.62 8.53 30.10
N SER A 779 -16.72 8.31 31.03
CA SER A 779 -15.31 8.11 30.77
C SER A 779 -14.83 6.84 31.45
N VAL A 780 -13.95 6.11 30.76
CA VAL A 780 -13.24 4.98 31.33
C VAL A 780 -11.77 5.34 31.33
N SER A 781 -11.16 5.35 32.48
CA SER A 781 -9.73 5.53 32.63
C SER A 781 -9.05 4.20 33.00
N CYS A 782 -7.94 3.93 32.36
CA CYS A 782 -7.13 2.75 32.59
C CYS A 782 -5.72 3.16 33.01
N ASP A 783 -5.30 2.71 34.18
CA ASP A 783 -3.94 2.86 34.67
C ASP A 783 -3.06 1.66 34.23
N ARG A 784 -3.48 0.45 34.61
CA ARG A 784 -2.77 -0.78 34.27
C ARG A 784 -3.70 -1.98 34.25
N ILE A 785 -3.20 -3.06 33.64
CA ILE A 785 -3.83 -4.38 33.68
C ILE A 785 -2.85 -5.32 34.38
N VAL A 786 -3.30 -6.02 35.38
CA VAL A 786 -2.51 -6.98 36.12
C VAL A 786 -3.04 -8.40 35.87
N ILE A 787 -2.16 -9.28 35.45
CA ILE A 787 -2.46 -10.69 35.26
C ILE A 787 -1.64 -11.49 36.25
N VAL A 788 -2.31 -12.29 37.05
CA VAL A 788 -1.66 -13.16 38.06
C VAL A 788 -1.87 -14.61 37.66
N ARG A 789 -0.77 -15.35 37.46
CA ARG A 789 -0.84 -16.79 37.28
C ARG A 789 -1.12 -17.45 38.63
N LYS A 790 -2.19 -18.23 38.68
CA LYS A 790 -2.50 -19.00 39.87
C LYS A 790 -1.74 -20.34 39.82
N THR A 791 -0.94 -20.59 40.82
CA THR A 791 -0.37 -21.92 41.03
C THR A 791 -1.47 -22.86 41.51
N ASN A 792 -1.64 -24.01 40.85
CA ASN A 792 -2.49 -25.07 41.40
C ASN A 792 -1.92 -25.47 42.75
N ARG A 793 -2.62 -25.16 43.81
CA ARG A 793 -2.48 -25.82 45.09
C ARG A 793 -3.38 -27.04 45.14
#